data_f8c72bf3b079803af5a82bdadef2b592
#
_entry.id   f8c72bf3b079803af5a82bdadef2b592
#
_cell.length_a   1.000
_cell.length_b   1.000
_cell.length_c   1.000
_cell.angle_alpha   90.00
_cell.angle_beta   90.00
_cell.angle_gamma   90.00
#
_symmetry.space_group_name_H-M   'P 1'
#
loop_
_entity.id
_entity.type
_entity.pdbx_description
1 polymer ?
#
loop_
_entity_poly.entity_id
_entity_poly.type
_entity_poly.pdbx_seq_one_letter_code
_entity_poly.pdbx_strand_id
1 'polypeptide(L)'
;MSFLLSDSAILRHIARQPKQTASHKQLLRELGVKGEARRDLTDRLHALVSKGELLQVDSERYAIPQAAKGRNLLVGRLTMHRDGFGFVIPEATSLDPSLKARLAGDVFIPPHATGSSMHGDRVLVEVSAVRPDGRAEGRIIRSVSRAHPTVVGIFHYGHRHNYVKPIDEKVTQEIVIPPGMEHPQSSVTSVPPVVGISPNQSRTIERKKSRDRVIGEEAAVHTGWQDLDGLVVDVEITDWPSATQQPRGRVIEILGEEADFGVDVEIMIRKFHLPHRFPPEVIEEAQALVPGNESIIPAEALRHRRDYRELPIVTIDGETARDFDDAVHVRQLENGNYELQVHIADVAQYVTPNSPLDQEARLRGTSVYFPDRAVPMLPLELSTDICSLRPQVDRLVLSCTMEIDHQGEIAGYEINEGVIRSANRMTYTAVNAVIEGEAASRREYATQVDHFERMRDLAVILNRKRKRRGSIDFDLPEPVIEFDEFGMMKSITRSERNIAHRLIEEFMLSANECVAHYLENKRIASLYRIHEKPDAKRVYDFEVIAATFGYSLGVGALPIQRVQLKADRRDARGTGKRVREIEVPKEIHITPRMYQKLTEKIAGKPEERILSFLMLRSLKQARYSEENRGHFALAATTYTHFTSPIRRYPDLIVHRILKEVLRDSAEKMDGEVPVGTSQSPHIDHHSNICHPERSEGSAFRPHKEDREGHDFSRADSRTKNAGASVPEGPPPSPWSKRRDRNAHQHALEPLGSPITLEELHTIAEESSQAERRADEAERGLMEWKKMKFMERRIGEDFDGLIISVTKFGFFVELTDLFVEGLVPLNTLTDDRYTYHEDTRQIIGQRTRKTYSLGDRVRVLVDRIDPVEKKIQFAVLEEQPKPSAKSRRK
;
A
#
# COMPACT_ATOMS: atom_id res chain seq x y z
N MET A 1 39.94 -27.03 -0.60
CA MET A 1 38.81 -26.24 -1.17
C MET A 1 37.65 -26.35 -0.23
N SER A 2 37.42 -25.32 0.58
CA SER A 2 36.27 -25.22 1.48
C SER A 2 35.03 -24.94 0.59
N PHE A 3 34.18 -25.93 0.41
CA PHE A 3 32.87 -25.70 -0.15
C PHE A 3 32.10 -24.84 0.86
N LEU A 4 31.85 -23.57 0.51
CA LEU A 4 30.93 -22.71 1.24
C LEU A 4 29.55 -23.38 1.21
N LEU A 5 29.08 -23.83 2.36
CA LEU A 5 27.75 -24.37 2.58
C LEU A 5 26.76 -23.20 2.45
N SER A 6 26.25 -22.93 1.25
CA SER A 6 25.19 -21.95 1.07
C SER A 6 23.82 -22.61 1.22
N ASP A 7 22.83 -21.86 1.72
CA ASP A 7 21.43 -22.29 1.85
C ASP A 7 20.91 -22.83 0.53
N SER A 8 21.20 -22.16 -0.58
CA SER A 8 20.83 -22.57 -1.94
C SER A 8 21.48 -23.89 -2.40
N ALA A 9 22.68 -24.21 -1.90
CA ALA A 9 23.34 -25.49 -2.18
C ALA A 9 22.66 -26.64 -1.43
N ILE A 10 22.25 -26.43 -0.19
CA ILE A 10 21.51 -27.39 0.64
C ILE A 10 20.16 -27.70 -0.01
N LEU A 11 19.39 -26.65 -0.36
CA LEU A 11 18.08 -26.78 -0.99
C LEU A 11 18.16 -27.52 -2.33
N ARG A 12 19.11 -27.15 -3.20
CA ARG A 12 19.34 -27.85 -4.49
C ARG A 12 19.76 -29.31 -4.31
N HIS A 13 20.52 -29.59 -3.27
CA HIS A 13 20.94 -30.97 -2.98
C HIS A 13 19.74 -31.83 -2.55
N ILE A 14 18.88 -31.31 -1.66
CA ILE A 14 17.65 -31.98 -1.23
C ILE A 14 16.66 -32.14 -2.40
N ALA A 15 16.54 -31.10 -3.25
CA ALA A 15 15.68 -31.14 -4.44
C ALA A 15 16.03 -32.27 -5.43
N ARG A 16 17.30 -32.64 -5.52
CA ARG A 16 17.81 -33.71 -6.39
C ARG A 16 17.64 -35.12 -5.81
N GLN A 17 17.33 -35.23 -4.52
CA GLN A 17 17.15 -36.52 -3.87
C GLN A 17 15.81 -37.17 -4.26
N PRO A 18 15.72 -38.52 -4.24
CA PRO A 18 14.46 -39.22 -4.42
C PRO A 18 13.40 -38.72 -3.44
N LYS A 19 12.20 -38.42 -3.94
CA LYS A 19 11.11 -37.80 -3.16
C LYS A 19 11.45 -36.44 -2.57
N GLN A 20 12.51 -35.75 -3.03
CA GLN A 20 12.98 -34.46 -2.54
C GLN A 20 13.10 -34.39 -1.01
N THR A 21 13.58 -35.47 -0.40
CA THR A 21 13.80 -35.59 1.04
C THR A 21 15.20 -36.12 1.32
N ALA A 22 15.83 -35.61 2.39
CA ALA A 22 17.13 -36.11 2.85
C ALA A 22 17.19 -36.17 4.37
N SER A 23 17.87 -37.18 4.93
CA SER A 23 18.12 -37.20 6.37
C SER A 23 19.33 -36.34 6.72
N HIS A 24 19.40 -35.86 7.99
CA HIS A 24 20.53 -35.10 8.50
C HIS A 24 21.86 -35.89 8.30
N LYS A 25 21.86 -37.19 8.59
CA LYS A 25 23.02 -38.07 8.35
C LYS A 25 23.42 -38.19 6.89
N GLN A 26 22.41 -38.22 6.00
CA GLN A 26 22.64 -38.26 4.56
C GLN A 26 23.24 -36.93 4.06
N LEU A 27 22.76 -35.79 4.51
CA LEU A 27 23.28 -34.47 4.14
C LEU A 27 24.72 -34.29 4.62
N LEU A 28 25.06 -34.71 5.86
CA LEU A 28 26.42 -34.69 6.36
C LEU A 28 27.39 -35.52 5.49
N ARG A 29 26.94 -36.70 5.05
CA ARG A 29 27.75 -37.59 4.21
C ARG A 29 27.93 -37.08 2.81
N GLU A 30 26.82 -36.64 2.17
CA GLU A 30 26.81 -36.31 0.75
C GLU A 30 27.36 -34.90 0.46
N LEU A 31 27.21 -33.96 1.42
CA LEU A 31 27.82 -32.62 1.34
C LEU A 31 29.25 -32.61 1.90
N GLY A 32 29.77 -33.79 2.40
CA GLY A 32 31.14 -33.92 2.89
C GLY A 32 31.45 -33.11 4.14
N VAL A 33 30.45 -32.80 4.96
CA VAL A 33 30.54 -31.90 6.13
C VAL A 33 31.17 -32.64 7.32
N LYS A 34 32.33 -32.14 7.84
CA LYS A 34 33.08 -32.72 8.94
C LYS A 34 33.43 -31.65 9.99
N GLY A 35 33.68 -32.09 11.23
CA GLY A 35 34.15 -31.21 12.32
C GLY A 35 33.11 -30.13 12.72
N GLU A 36 33.58 -28.92 12.95
CA GLU A 36 32.74 -27.77 13.36
C GLU A 36 31.65 -27.40 12.33
N ALA A 37 31.90 -27.64 11.05
CA ALA A 37 30.91 -27.39 10.01
C ALA A 37 29.63 -28.22 10.16
N ARG A 38 29.60 -29.26 11.02
CA ARG A 38 28.37 -29.99 11.35
C ARG A 38 27.36 -29.13 12.11
N ARG A 39 27.84 -28.28 13.01
CA ARG A 39 27.00 -27.33 13.74
C ARG A 39 26.42 -26.30 12.78
N ASP A 40 27.27 -25.71 11.92
CA ASP A 40 26.83 -24.76 10.90
C ASP A 40 25.74 -25.34 9.98
N LEU A 41 25.91 -26.60 9.52
CA LEU A 41 24.83 -27.28 8.75
C LEU A 41 23.56 -27.44 9.58
N THR A 42 23.63 -27.80 10.86
CA THR A 42 22.47 -27.99 11.73
C THR A 42 21.75 -26.66 11.93
N ASP A 43 22.47 -25.58 12.20
CA ASP A 43 21.93 -24.23 12.42
C ASP A 43 21.29 -23.70 11.12
N ARG A 44 21.92 -23.92 9.97
CA ARG A 44 21.34 -23.57 8.66
C ARG A 44 20.09 -24.38 8.33
N LEU A 45 20.06 -25.66 8.62
CA LEU A 45 18.86 -26.48 8.44
C LEU A 45 17.71 -25.99 9.33
N HIS A 46 18.00 -25.60 10.57
CA HIS A 46 17.00 -25.00 11.47
C HIS A 46 16.54 -23.64 10.95
N ALA A 47 17.46 -22.79 10.45
CA ALA A 47 17.12 -21.52 9.84
C ALA A 47 16.26 -21.69 8.58
N LEU A 48 16.59 -22.65 7.70
CA LEU A 48 15.77 -22.96 6.51
C LEU A 48 14.41 -23.54 6.88
N VAL A 49 14.30 -24.30 7.97
CA VAL A 49 13.02 -24.77 8.49
C VAL A 49 12.22 -23.62 9.10
N SER A 50 12.85 -22.69 9.81
CA SER A 50 12.19 -21.52 10.37
C SER A 50 11.71 -20.55 9.28
N LYS A 51 12.51 -20.36 8.23
CA LYS A 51 12.11 -19.62 7.01
C LYS A 51 11.03 -20.35 6.19
N GLY A 52 10.77 -21.65 6.47
CA GLY A 52 9.80 -22.49 5.76
C GLY A 52 10.26 -22.95 4.37
N GLU A 53 11.53 -22.77 4.04
CA GLU A 53 12.14 -23.27 2.81
C GLU A 53 12.40 -24.78 2.86
N LEU A 54 12.49 -25.35 4.06
CA LEU A 54 12.50 -26.78 4.33
C LEU A 54 11.41 -27.18 5.30
N LEU A 55 10.90 -28.39 5.14
CA LEU A 55 10.01 -29.07 6.09
C LEU A 55 10.79 -30.15 6.84
N GLN A 56 10.82 -30.10 8.15
CA GLN A 56 11.28 -31.22 8.95
C GLN A 56 10.13 -32.25 9.05
N VAL A 57 10.25 -33.36 8.35
CA VAL A 57 9.20 -34.39 8.26
C VAL A 57 9.17 -35.28 9.50
N ASP A 58 10.33 -35.55 10.05
CA ASP A 58 10.54 -36.25 11.33
C ASP A 58 11.81 -35.71 12.03
N SER A 59 12.18 -36.28 13.18
CA SER A 59 13.33 -35.80 13.98
C SER A 59 14.67 -35.75 13.21
N GLU A 60 14.80 -36.44 12.09
CA GLU A 60 16.04 -36.53 11.32
C GLU A 60 15.90 -36.22 9.84
N ARG A 61 14.69 -36.01 9.30
CA ARG A 61 14.46 -35.83 7.85
C ARG A 61 13.93 -34.46 7.49
N TYR A 62 14.50 -33.92 6.43
CA TYR A 62 14.12 -32.64 5.83
C TYR A 62 13.57 -32.90 4.41
N ALA A 63 12.57 -32.11 4.01
CA ALA A 63 11.94 -32.18 2.69
C ALA A 63 11.73 -30.77 2.14
N ILE A 64 11.80 -30.62 0.82
CA ILE A 64 11.34 -29.38 0.19
C ILE A 64 9.81 -29.31 0.29
N PRO A 65 9.19 -28.14 0.56
CA PRO A 65 7.74 -28.01 0.67
C PRO A 65 6.95 -28.62 -0.50
N GLN A 66 7.52 -28.59 -1.70
CA GLN A 66 6.93 -29.21 -2.89
C GLN A 66 6.92 -30.76 -2.89
N ALA A 67 7.76 -31.39 -2.07
CA ALA A 67 7.82 -32.87 -1.98
C ALA A 67 6.70 -33.48 -1.14
N ALA A 68 5.93 -32.65 -0.44
CA ALA A 68 4.67 -33.05 0.22
C ALA A 68 3.53 -33.33 -0.78
N LYS A 69 3.81 -33.24 -2.09
CA LYS A 69 2.87 -33.55 -3.18
C LYS A 69 2.44 -35.01 -3.07
N GLY A 70 1.23 -35.25 -2.60
CA GLY A 70 0.60 -36.60 -2.50
C GLY A 70 -0.05 -36.89 -1.16
N ARG A 71 0.05 -36.00 -0.15
CA ARG A 71 -0.57 -36.22 1.17
C ARG A 71 -1.67 -35.23 1.54
N ASN A 72 -2.24 -34.48 0.59
CA ASN A 72 -3.18 -33.37 0.86
C ASN A 72 -2.59 -32.34 1.88
N LEU A 73 -1.30 -32.10 1.82
CA LEU A 73 -0.62 -31.13 2.68
C LEU A 73 -0.51 -29.78 1.99
N LEU A 74 -0.68 -28.72 2.76
CA LEU A 74 -0.42 -27.34 2.33
C LEU A 74 0.20 -26.52 3.48
N VAL A 75 0.91 -25.47 3.12
CA VAL A 75 1.34 -24.41 4.05
C VAL A 75 0.46 -23.21 3.82
N GLY A 76 0.11 -22.52 4.90
CA GLY A 76 -0.70 -21.33 4.84
C GLY A 76 -0.71 -20.56 6.15
N ARG A 77 -1.33 -19.38 6.15
CA ARG A 77 -1.47 -18.52 7.32
C ARG A 77 -2.78 -18.82 8.06
N LEU A 78 -2.69 -19.05 9.37
CA LEU A 78 -3.82 -19.33 10.24
C LEU A 78 -4.51 -18.04 10.69
N THR A 79 -5.81 -17.93 10.43
CA THR A 79 -6.68 -16.89 11.00
C THR A 79 -7.59 -17.54 12.01
N MET A 80 -7.45 -17.19 13.29
CA MET A 80 -8.31 -17.70 14.38
C MET A 80 -9.60 -16.90 14.48
N HIS A 81 -10.67 -17.58 14.87
CA HIS A 81 -11.91 -16.99 15.32
C HIS A 81 -11.98 -17.07 16.86
N ARG A 82 -12.65 -16.12 17.51
CA ARG A 82 -12.81 -16.07 18.97
C ARG A 82 -13.40 -17.36 19.57
N ASP A 83 -14.21 -18.10 18.81
CA ASP A 83 -14.80 -19.37 19.26
C ASP A 83 -13.80 -20.55 19.17
N GLY A 84 -12.50 -20.27 18.90
CA GLY A 84 -11.43 -21.25 18.92
C GLY A 84 -11.25 -22.05 17.62
N PHE A 85 -12.10 -21.90 16.61
CA PHE A 85 -11.85 -22.45 15.28
C PHE A 85 -11.02 -21.48 14.43
N GLY A 86 -10.44 -21.97 13.33
CA GLY A 86 -9.67 -21.11 12.42
C GLY A 86 -9.89 -21.44 10.96
N PHE A 87 -9.34 -20.56 10.12
CA PHE A 87 -9.21 -20.76 8.68
C PHE A 87 -7.75 -20.63 8.30
N VAL A 88 -7.28 -21.48 7.41
CA VAL A 88 -5.93 -21.36 6.84
C VAL A 88 -6.04 -20.91 5.41
N ILE A 89 -5.45 -19.73 5.14
CA ILE A 89 -5.31 -19.16 3.80
C ILE A 89 -4.09 -19.84 3.15
N PRO A 90 -4.29 -20.66 2.11
CA PRO A 90 -3.19 -21.41 1.52
C PRO A 90 -2.21 -20.52 0.75
N GLU A 91 -0.91 -20.78 0.89
CA GLU A 91 0.11 -20.16 0.04
C GLU A 91 0.09 -20.80 -1.36
N ALA A 92 0.03 -19.97 -2.40
CA ALA A 92 -0.09 -20.43 -3.78
C ALA A 92 1.06 -21.37 -4.22
N THR A 93 2.25 -21.12 -3.68
CA THR A 93 3.47 -21.91 -3.94
C THR A 93 3.47 -23.27 -3.28
N SER A 94 2.72 -23.44 -2.19
CA SER A 94 2.62 -24.71 -1.43
C SER A 94 1.55 -25.67 -1.94
N LEU A 95 0.66 -25.21 -2.83
CA LEU A 95 -0.48 -25.96 -3.32
C LEU A 95 -0.11 -26.92 -4.46
N ASP A 96 -0.39 -28.21 -4.25
CA ASP A 96 -0.41 -29.18 -5.36
C ASP A 96 -1.49 -28.78 -6.38
N PRO A 97 -1.21 -28.82 -7.71
CA PRO A 97 -2.20 -28.47 -8.73
C PRO A 97 -3.51 -29.24 -8.62
N SER A 98 -3.48 -30.51 -8.19
CA SER A 98 -4.67 -31.32 -8.00
C SER A 98 -5.49 -30.90 -6.79
N LEU A 99 -4.86 -30.42 -5.74
CA LEU A 99 -5.50 -29.85 -4.54
C LEU A 99 -6.04 -28.46 -4.85
N LYS A 100 -5.27 -27.63 -5.54
CA LYS A 100 -5.66 -26.28 -5.98
C LYS A 100 -6.94 -26.30 -6.83
N ALA A 101 -7.07 -27.26 -7.74
CA ALA A 101 -8.26 -27.41 -8.58
C ALA A 101 -9.52 -27.83 -7.78
N ARG A 102 -9.37 -28.33 -6.57
CA ARG A 102 -10.45 -28.84 -5.72
C ARG A 102 -10.85 -27.88 -4.59
N LEU A 103 -9.97 -26.93 -4.22
CA LEU A 103 -10.21 -25.95 -3.17
C LEU A 103 -10.94 -24.74 -3.75
N ALA A 104 -12.01 -24.31 -3.09
CA ALA A 104 -12.71 -23.07 -3.43
C ALA A 104 -12.23 -21.85 -2.62
N GLY A 105 -11.33 -22.06 -1.66
CA GLY A 105 -10.83 -21.00 -0.76
C GLY A 105 -10.06 -21.54 0.43
N ASP A 106 -10.26 -20.93 1.57
CA ASP A 106 -9.56 -21.23 2.82
C ASP A 106 -9.96 -22.60 3.39
N VAL A 107 -9.04 -23.21 4.14
CA VAL A 107 -9.25 -24.49 4.80
C VAL A 107 -9.74 -24.25 6.22
N PHE A 108 -10.93 -24.75 6.56
CA PHE A 108 -11.49 -24.69 7.90
C PHE A 108 -10.75 -25.62 8.85
N ILE A 109 -10.38 -25.10 10.03
CA ILE A 109 -9.70 -25.84 11.10
C ILE A 109 -10.62 -25.82 12.34
N PRO A 110 -11.17 -26.96 12.74
CA PRO A 110 -12.00 -27.02 13.94
C PRO A 110 -11.18 -26.79 15.22
N PRO A 111 -11.79 -26.38 16.35
CA PRO A 111 -11.06 -25.98 17.58
C PRO A 111 -10.09 -27.06 18.09
N HIS A 112 -10.48 -28.32 18.03
CA HIS A 112 -9.65 -29.45 18.48
C HIS A 112 -8.47 -29.78 17.55
N ALA A 113 -8.43 -29.19 16.35
CA ALA A 113 -7.40 -29.43 15.32
C ALA A 113 -6.41 -28.27 15.14
N THR A 114 -6.51 -27.22 15.96
CA THR A 114 -5.61 -26.05 15.92
C THR A 114 -4.23 -26.33 16.55
N GLY A 115 -4.18 -27.33 17.44
CA GLY A 115 -2.93 -27.73 18.11
C GLY A 115 -2.35 -26.64 19.02
N SER A 116 -1.05 -26.39 18.86
CA SER A 116 -0.30 -25.33 19.57
C SER A 116 -0.22 -24.03 18.79
N SER A 117 -0.97 -23.87 17.70
CA SER A 117 -0.87 -22.71 16.82
C SER A 117 -1.70 -21.55 17.33
N MET A 118 -1.21 -20.35 17.10
CA MET A 118 -1.88 -19.10 17.45
C MET A 118 -2.30 -18.35 16.17
N HIS A 119 -3.12 -17.30 16.32
CA HIS A 119 -3.50 -16.44 15.20
C HIS A 119 -2.27 -15.94 14.44
N GLY A 120 -2.37 -15.88 13.12
CA GLY A 120 -1.30 -15.36 12.28
C GLY A 120 -0.16 -16.35 11.97
N ASP A 121 -0.02 -17.44 12.76
CA ASP A 121 1.02 -18.44 12.55
C ASP A 121 1.01 -18.99 11.12
N ARG A 122 2.18 -19.18 10.57
CA ARG A 122 2.38 -19.95 9.34
C ARG A 122 2.37 -21.44 9.71
N VAL A 123 1.42 -22.18 9.16
CA VAL A 123 1.14 -23.54 9.61
C VAL A 123 1.19 -24.55 8.47
N LEU A 124 1.64 -25.77 8.79
CA LEU A 124 1.51 -26.92 7.92
C LEU A 124 0.19 -27.65 8.24
N VAL A 125 -0.67 -27.77 7.24
CA VAL A 125 -2.01 -28.32 7.37
C VAL A 125 -2.18 -29.57 6.54
N GLU A 126 -2.78 -30.59 7.11
CA GLU A 126 -3.29 -31.76 6.39
C GLU A 126 -4.78 -31.56 6.10
N VAL A 127 -5.15 -31.52 4.82
CA VAL A 127 -6.53 -31.43 4.38
C VAL A 127 -7.21 -32.80 4.54
N SER A 128 -8.12 -32.89 5.51
CA SER A 128 -8.81 -34.15 5.87
C SER A 128 -9.94 -34.46 4.89
N ALA A 129 -10.70 -33.46 4.49
CA ALA A 129 -11.84 -33.59 3.60
C ALA A 129 -11.99 -32.36 2.70
N VAL A 130 -12.38 -32.59 1.45
CA VAL A 130 -12.81 -31.52 0.54
C VAL A 130 -14.24 -31.85 0.10
N ARG A 131 -15.18 -30.95 0.45
CA ARG A 131 -16.60 -31.11 0.09
C ARG A 131 -16.81 -30.90 -1.41
N PRO A 132 -17.95 -31.37 -1.94
CA PRO A 132 -18.27 -31.17 -3.37
C PRO A 132 -18.33 -29.68 -3.81
N ASP A 133 -18.60 -28.76 -2.90
CA ASP A 133 -18.65 -27.32 -3.15
C ASP A 133 -17.25 -26.66 -3.07
N GLY A 134 -16.19 -27.45 -2.84
CA GLY A 134 -14.80 -26.98 -2.73
C GLY A 134 -14.40 -26.49 -1.35
N ARG A 135 -15.30 -26.46 -0.37
CA ARG A 135 -14.96 -26.16 1.02
C ARG A 135 -14.15 -27.30 1.59
N ALA A 136 -13.05 -26.98 2.25
CA ALA A 136 -12.13 -27.96 2.83
C ALA A 136 -12.08 -27.86 4.35
N GLU A 137 -11.86 -29.01 4.98
CA GLU A 137 -11.57 -29.13 6.41
C GLU A 137 -10.21 -29.80 6.57
N GLY A 138 -9.42 -29.31 7.53
CA GLY A 138 -8.09 -29.80 7.78
C GLY A 138 -7.71 -29.79 9.28
N ARG A 139 -6.54 -30.31 9.56
CA ARG A 139 -5.90 -30.21 10.88
C ARG A 139 -4.50 -29.65 10.76
N ILE A 140 -4.08 -28.85 11.71
CA ILE A 140 -2.72 -28.34 11.79
C ILE A 140 -1.81 -29.45 12.29
N ILE A 141 -0.74 -29.72 11.54
CA ILE A 141 0.29 -30.68 11.93
C ILE A 141 1.28 -29.98 12.88
N ARG A 142 1.71 -28.76 12.49
CA ARG A 142 2.62 -27.93 13.29
C ARG A 142 2.65 -26.47 12.78
N SER A 143 3.07 -25.55 13.62
CA SER A 143 3.46 -24.20 13.20
C SER A 143 4.84 -24.27 12.52
N VAL A 144 4.95 -23.62 11.38
CA VAL A 144 6.19 -23.47 10.59
C VAL A 144 6.96 -22.26 11.09
N SER A 145 6.28 -21.13 11.29
CA SER A 145 6.81 -19.95 11.95
C SER A 145 5.74 -19.30 12.80
N ARG A 146 6.16 -18.61 13.86
CA ARG A 146 5.29 -17.88 14.78
C ARG A 146 5.08 -16.47 14.29
N ALA A 147 3.85 -15.98 14.37
CA ALA A 147 3.52 -14.61 13.98
C ALA A 147 3.74 -13.60 15.11
N HIS A 148 3.51 -14.02 16.35
CA HIS A 148 3.48 -13.13 17.51
C HIS A 148 4.49 -13.56 18.58
N PRO A 149 5.78 -13.21 18.45
CA PRO A 149 6.77 -13.48 19.50
C PRO A 149 6.44 -12.69 20.78
N THR A 150 5.79 -11.53 20.64
CA THR A 150 5.26 -10.73 21.73
C THR A 150 3.76 -10.52 21.57
N VAL A 151 3.06 -10.24 22.67
CA VAL A 151 1.61 -9.98 22.68
C VAL A 151 1.32 -8.84 23.65
N VAL A 152 0.65 -7.80 23.16
CA VAL A 152 0.17 -6.71 23.99
C VAL A 152 -1.17 -7.07 24.64
N GLY A 153 -1.33 -6.81 25.93
CA GLY A 153 -2.54 -7.14 26.66
C GLY A 153 -2.67 -6.41 27.99
N ILE A 154 -3.79 -6.63 28.67
CA ILE A 154 -4.08 -6.08 30.01
C ILE A 154 -3.66 -7.09 31.07
N PHE A 155 -2.82 -6.65 31.99
CA PHE A 155 -2.33 -7.46 33.10
C PHE A 155 -3.38 -7.61 34.19
N HIS A 156 -3.49 -8.82 34.77
CA HIS A 156 -4.39 -9.12 35.88
C HIS A 156 -3.73 -10.04 36.92
N TYR A 157 -3.98 -9.73 38.21
CA TYR A 157 -3.66 -10.65 39.30
C TYR A 157 -4.76 -11.68 39.46
N GLY A 158 -4.45 -12.94 39.23
CA GLY A 158 -5.39 -14.05 39.40
C GLY A 158 -5.17 -14.84 40.67
N HIS A 159 -6.18 -15.54 41.17
CA HIS A 159 -6.11 -16.36 42.40
C HIS A 159 -5.06 -17.50 42.36
N ARG A 160 -4.78 -18.03 41.16
CA ARG A 160 -3.84 -19.16 40.98
C ARG A 160 -2.52 -18.73 40.34
N HIS A 161 -2.59 -17.79 39.40
CA HIS A 161 -1.47 -17.25 38.67
C HIS A 161 -1.84 -15.91 38.06
N ASN A 162 -0.88 -15.05 37.89
CA ASN A 162 -1.03 -13.81 37.16
C ASN A 162 -1.15 -14.10 35.66
N TYR A 163 -1.91 -13.29 34.95
CA TYR A 163 -2.13 -13.49 33.51
C TYR A 163 -2.28 -12.16 32.79
N VAL A 164 -2.03 -12.19 31.50
CA VAL A 164 -2.29 -11.08 30.59
C VAL A 164 -3.38 -11.49 29.60
N LYS A 165 -4.43 -10.67 29.52
CA LYS A 165 -5.52 -10.81 28.55
C LYS A 165 -5.13 -10.05 27.29
N PRO A 166 -4.92 -10.74 26.14
CA PRO A 166 -4.57 -10.09 24.89
C PRO A 166 -5.60 -9.05 24.44
N ILE A 167 -5.15 -7.90 23.94
CA ILE A 167 -6.02 -6.90 23.30
C ILE A 167 -6.48 -7.36 21.92
N ASP A 168 -5.70 -8.21 21.24
CA ASP A 168 -6.13 -8.83 19.99
C ASP A 168 -7.08 -10.01 20.26
N GLU A 169 -8.37 -9.85 19.95
CA GLU A 169 -9.41 -10.88 20.12
C GLU A 169 -9.12 -12.19 19.36
N LYS A 170 -8.29 -12.13 18.33
CA LYS A 170 -7.88 -13.31 17.56
C LYS A 170 -6.84 -14.15 18.33
N VAL A 171 -6.16 -13.56 19.33
CA VAL A 171 -5.33 -14.27 20.30
C VAL A 171 -6.25 -14.68 21.46
N THR A 172 -6.90 -15.83 21.32
CA THR A 172 -8.02 -16.27 22.18
C THR A 172 -7.59 -16.80 23.56
N GLN A 173 -6.31 -16.96 23.80
CA GLN A 173 -5.77 -17.56 25.02
C GLN A 173 -5.13 -16.50 25.91
N GLU A 174 -5.44 -16.55 27.21
CA GLU A 174 -4.73 -15.76 28.22
C GLU A 174 -3.30 -16.26 28.37
N ILE A 175 -2.37 -15.34 28.59
CA ILE A 175 -0.94 -15.63 28.73
C ILE A 175 -0.61 -15.64 30.21
N VAL A 176 -0.20 -16.78 30.72
CA VAL A 176 0.18 -16.93 32.13
C VAL A 176 1.53 -16.28 32.38
N ILE A 177 1.61 -15.44 33.41
CA ILE A 177 2.85 -14.79 33.84
C ILE A 177 3.36 -15.49 35.09
N PRO A 178 4.48 -16.23 35.00
CA PRO A 178 5.07 -16.88 36.16
C PRO A 178 5.56 -15.87 37.20
N PRO A 179 5.58 -16.23 38.52
CA PRO A 179 6.12 -15.38 39.56
C PRO A 179 7.55 -14.93 39.28
N GLY A 180 7.82 -13.63 39.42
CA GLY A 180 9.11 -13.03 39.11
C GLY A 180 9.32 -12.61 37.65
N MET A 181 8.29 -12.80 36.78
CA MET A 181 8.28 -12.37 35.38
C MET A 181 7.30 -11.22 35.11
N GLU A 182 6.77 -10.60 36.16
CA GLU A 182 5.78 -9.54 36.10
C GLU A 182 6.37 -8.18 35.71
N HIS A 183 7.65 -7.97 35.98
CA HIS A 183 8.33 -6.70 35.67
C HIS A 183 9.41 -6.89 34.60
N PRO A 184 9.60 -5.88 33.75
CA PRO A 184 10.72 -5.87 32.80
C PRO A 184 12.05 -6.08 33.54
N GLN A 185 12.84 -7.06 33.11
CA GLN A 185 14.19 -7.18 33.62
C GLN A 185 15.00 -5.99 33.10
N SER A 186 15.62 -5.21 34.01
CA SER A 186 16.56 -4.17 33.63
C SER A 186 17.71 -4.82 32.86
N SER A 187 17.62 -4.85 31.55
CA SER A 187 18.77 -5.16 30.71
C SER A 187 19.78 -4.04 30.96
N VAL A 188 20.92 -4.40 31.52
CA VAL A 188 22.08 -3.52 31.69
C VAL A 188 22.63 -3.17 30.31
N THR A 189 22.00 -2.24 29.65
CA THR A 189 22.57 -1.40 28.61
C THR A 189 22.10 0.03 28.95
N SER A 190 22.76 0.56 30.00
CA SER A 190 22.70 1.97 30.29
C SER A 190 23.36 2.72 29.14
N VAL A 191 22.55 3.21 28.20
CA VAL A 191 22.87 4.47 27.53
C VAL A 191 22.76 5.52 28.63
N PRO A 192 23.81 6.31 28.95
CA PRO A 192 23.71 7.33 29.97
C PRO A 192 22.58 8.30 29.60
N PRO A 193 21.76 8.72 30.59
CA PRO A 193 20.76 9.72 30.34
C PRO A 193 21.49 10.98 29.85
N VAL A 194 21.04 11.52 28.74
CA VAL A 194 21.48 12.84 28.26
C VAL A 194 21.34 13.81 29.41
N VAL A 195 22.46 14.39 29.76
CA VAL A 195 22.73 15.21 30.95
C VAL A 195 21.67 16.29 31.13
N GLY A 196 21.06 16.33 32.32
CA GLY A 196 20.70 17.58 32.99
C GLY A 196 19.27 18.08 32.88
N ILE A 197 18.31 17.30 33.42
CA ILE A 197 17.10 17.95 33.98
C ILE A 197 16.86 17.40 35.38
N SER A 198 16.94 18.26 36.39
CA SER A 198 16.66 17.96 37.79
C SER A 198 15.18 17.53 37.98
N PRO A 199 14.86 16.54 38.85
CA PRO A 199 13.50 15.98 39.00
C PRO A 199 12.42 17.00 39.39
N ASN A 200 12.76 18.17 39.82
CA ASN A 200 11.79 19.22 40.22
C ASN A 200 11.38 20.18 39.08
N GLN A 201 11.99 20.09 37.88
CA GLN A 201 11.57 20.91 36.74
C GLN A 201 10.64 20.13 35.78
N SER A 202 10.52 18.84 35.91
CA SER A 202 9.72 17.97 35.02
C SER A 202 8.22 18.27 35.05
N ARG A 203 7.67 18.65 36.22
CA ARG A 203 6.22 18.85 36.37
C ARG A 203 5.65 20.11 35.68
N THR A 204 6.48 21.09 35.31
CA THR A 204 6.04 22.36 34.69
C THR A 204 6.29 22.39 33.20
N ILE A 205 7.18 21.54 32.67
CA ILE A 205 7.53 21.45 31.23
C ILE A 205 6.59 20.50 30.49
N GLU A 206 6.00 19.51 31.17
CA GLU A 206 5.09 18.52 30.58
C GLU A 206 3.81 19.10 29.99
N ARG A 207 3.40 20.32 30.36
CA ARG A 207 2.19 20.98 29.83
C ARG A 207 2.36 21.77 28.53
N LYS A 208 3.59 21.96 28.01
CA LYS A 208 3.84 22.83 26.83
C LYS A 208 4.39 22.17 25.56
N LYS A 209 4.69 20.87 25.53
CA LYS A 209 5.34 20.21 24.39
C LYS A 209 4.60 18.99 23.84
N SER A 210 3.28 19.07 23.65
CA SER A 210 2.51 17.94 23.11
C SER A 210 2.60 17.75 21.59
N ARG A 211 3.38 18.56 20.86
CA ARG A 211 3.44 18.52 19.39
C ARG A 211 4.68 17.85 18.78
N ASP A 212 5.71 17.55 19.57
CA ASP A 212 7.02 17.11 19.05
C ASP A 212 7.52 15.78 19.65
N ARG A 213 6.62 14.89 20.10
CA ARG A 213 7.03 13.66 20.78
C ARG A 213 7.46 12.59 19.79
N VAL A 214 8.72 12.24 19.85
CA VAL A 214 9.30 11.05 19.21
C VAL A 214 8.98 9.84 20.09
N ILE A 215 8.45 8.77 19.48
CA ILE A 215 8.05 7.53 20.16
C ILE A 215 9.29 6.84 20.75
N GLY A 216 9.18 6.33 21.94
CA GLY A 216 10.10 5.31 22.51
C GLY A 216 10.93 5.74 23.71
N GLU A 217 11.24 7.02 23.90
CA GLU A 217 12.05 7.46 25.07
C GLU A 217 11.23 7.70 26.34
N GLU A 218 9.94 7.97 26.26
CA GLU A 218 9.10 8.31 27.41
C GLU A 218 8.41 7.09 28.05
N ALA A 219 8.12 6.02 27.29
CA ALA A 219 7.61 4.78 27.85
C ALA A 219 8.62 4.09 28.79
N ALA A 220 9.93 4.35 28.60
CA ALA A 220 10.99 3.85 29.49
C ALA A 220 11.03 4.53 30.87
N VAL A 221 10.32 5.65 31.07
CA VAL A 221 10.37 6.42 32.35
C VAL A 221 9.38 5.87 33.41
N HIS A 222 8.40 5.05 33.01
CA HIS A 222 7.42 4.45 33.91
C HIS A 222 7.88 3.13 34.54
N THR A 223 9.16 2.97 34.88
CA THR A 223 9.67 1.76 35.60
C THR A 223 9.23 1.67 37.07
N GLY A 224 8.33 2.53 37.53
CA GLY A 224 7.93 2.66 38.94
C GLY A 224 6.54 2.12 39.31
N TRP A 225 5.81 1.43 38.41
CA TRP A 225 4.53 0.87 38.74
C TRP A 225 4.67 -0.30 39.73
N GLN A 226 4.17 -0.14 40.95
CA GLN A 226 4.15 -1.18 41.97
C GLN A 226 2.93 -2.10 41.84
N ASP A 227 1.83 -1.60 41.29
CA ASP A 227 0.58 -2.31 41.00
C ASP A 227 0.39 -2.35 39.47
N LEU A 228 0.26 -3.52 38.89
CA LEU A 228 0.10 -3.73 37.47
C LEU A 228 -1.34 -4.08 37.07
N ASP A 229 -2.26 -4.25 38.02
CA ASP A 229 -3.63 -4.67 37.67
C ASP A 229 -4.33 -3.63 36.77
N GLY A 230 -4.82 -4.08 35.64
CA GLY A 230 -5.47 -3.22 34.67
C GLY A 230 -4.54 -2.45 33.73
N LEU A 231 -3.21 -2.52 33.93
CA LEU A 231 -2.26 -1.85 33.03
C LEU A 231 -2.06 -2.62 31.73
N VAL A 232 -1.82 -1.89 30.66
CA VAL A 232 -1.42 -2.44 29.37
C VAL A 232 0.06 -2.77 29.41
N VAL A 233 0.40 -4.00 29.04
CA VAL A 233 1.77 -4.50 29.02
C VAL A 233 2.07 -5.20 27.70
N ASP A 234 3.35 -5.21 27.29
CA ASP A 234 3.85 -6.09 26.22
C ASP A 234 4.55 -7.30 26.84
N VAL A 235 4.22 -8.49 26.34
CA VAL A 235 4.62 -9.77 26.89
C VAL A 235 5.31 -10.61 25.84
N GLU A 236 6.54 -11.02 26.09
CA GLU A 236 7.24 -12.00 25.28
C GLU A 236 6.76 -13.42 25.62
N ILE A 237 6.40 -14.21 24.62
CA ILE A 237 5.97 -15.60 24.81
C ILE A 237 7.22 -16.47 25.04
N THR A 238 7.33 -17.02 26.25
CA THR A 238 8.42 -17.96 26.61
C THR A 238 8.06 -19.39 26.30
N ASP A 239 6.81 -19.78 26.56
CA ASP A 239 6.30 -21.12 26.29
C ASP A 239 5.01 -21.04 25.45
N TRP A 240 5.02 -21.73 24.33
CA TRP A 240 3.86 -21.76 23.41
C TRP A 240 2.76 -22.68 23.94
N PRO A 241 1.48 -22.41 23.59
CA PRO A 241 0.37 -23.24 24.03
C PRO A 241 0.51 -24.70 23.59
N SER A 242 -0.03 -25.62 24.36
CA SER A 242 -0.16 -27.02 24.01
C SER A 242 -1.59 -27.51 24.28
N ALA A 243 -1.89 -28.78 24.01
CA ALA A 243 -3.21 -29.33 24.27
C ALA A 243 -3.60 -29.28 25.77
N THR A 244 -2.61 -29.20 26.67
CA THR A 244 -2.79 -29.27 28.13
C THR A 244 -2.25 -28.05 28.87
N GLN A 245 -1.64 -27.09 28.20
CA GLN A 245 -0.97 -25.96 28.83
C GLN A 245 -1.27 -24.67 28.09
N GLN A 246 -1.68 -23.63 28.82
CA GLN A 246 -1.78 -22.25 28.32
C GLN A 246 -0.41 -21.68 27.98
N PRO A 247 -0.30 -20.70 27.07
CA PRO A 247 0.94 -20.02 26.80
C PRO A 247 1.46 -19.32 28.05
N ARG A 248 2.79 -19.27 28.21
CA ARG A 248 3.45 -18.53 29.26
C ARG A 248 4.29 -17.41 28.66
N GLY A 249 4.46 -16.34 29.42
CA GLY A 249 5.26 -15.22 28.98
C GLY A 249 5.87 -14.43 30.11
N ARG A 250 6.71 -13.48 29.77
CA ARG A 250 7.27 -12.47 30.68
C ARG A 250 6.91 -11.07 30.20
N VAL A 251 6.63 -10.18 31.13
CA VAL A 251 6.44 -8.76 30.81
C VAL A 251 7.79 -8.16 30.42
N ILE A 252 7.84 -7.58 29.23
CA ILE A 252 9.04 -6.92 28.70
C ILE A 252 8.87 -5.40 28.73
N GLU A 253 7.63 -4.88 28.73
CA GLU A 253 7.36 -3.45 28.73
C GLU A 253 6.01 -3.17 29.40
N ILE A 254 5.91 -2.04 30.14
CA ILE A 254 4.68 -1.54 30.74
C ILE A 254 4.33 -0.26 29.96
N LEU A 255 3.15 -0.23 29.31
CA LEU A 255 2.74 0.86 28.44
C LEU A 255 1.92 1.95 29.16
N GLY A 256 1.21 1.60 30.25
CA GLY A 256 0.39 2.50 31.02
C GLY A 256 -1.08 2.10 31.09
N GLU A 257 -1.95 3.02 31.49
CA GLU A 257 -3.41 2.79 31.47
C GLU A 257 -3.94 2.93 30.03
N GLU A 258 -4.94 2.12 29.66
CA GLU A 258 -5.55 2.18 28.31
C GLU A 258 -6.15 3.57 27.98
N ALA A 259 -6.51 4.34 29.01
CA ALA A 259 -7.06 5.69 28.85
C ALA A 259 -6.00 6.79 28.74
N ASP A 260 -4.73 6.47 28.99
CA ASP A 260 -3.64 7.45 28.91
C ASP A 260 -3.40 7.91 27.48
N PHE A 261 -3.06 9.19 27.33
CA PHE A 261 -2.78 9.74 26.02
C PHE A 261 -1.59 9.05 25.35
N GLY A 262 -1.83 8.55 24.14
CA GLY A 262 -0.80 7.90 23.31
C GLY A 262 -0.59 6.42 23.58
N VAL A 263 -1.15 5.84 24.65
CA VAL A 263 -1.09 4.39 24.90
C VAL A 263 -1.82 3.60 23.80
N ASP A 264 -2.87 4.15 23.22
CA ASP A 264 -3.57 3.55 22.09
C ASP A 264 -2.65 3.38 20.86
N VAL A 265 -1.78 4.36 20.59
CA VAL A 265 -0.76 4.26 19.53
C VAL A 265 0.30 3.21 19.88
N GLU A 266 0.79 3.22 21.14
CA GLU A 266 1.76 2.23 21.61
C GLU A 266 1.20 0.79 21.51
N ILE A 267 -0.07 0.60 21.83
CA ILE A 267 -0.77 -0.69 21.62
C ILE A 267 -0.72 -1.11 20.15
N MET A 268 -1.04 -0.21 19.22
CA MET A 268 -1.03 -0.54 17.79
C MET A 268 0.37 -0.87 17.29
N ILE A 269 1.39 -0.14 17.72
CA ILE A 269 2.79 -0.41 17.38
C ILE A 269 3.19 -1.84 17.78
N ARG A 270 2.89 -2.27 19.03
CA ARG A 270 3.21 -3.63 19.50
C ARG A 270 2.32 -4.69 18.86
N LYS A 271 1.02 -4.42 18.76
CA LYS A 271 0.06 -5.35 18.14
C LYS A 271 0.44 -5.72 16.71
N PHE A 272 0.91 -4.76 15.94
CA PHE A 272 1.33 -4.98 14.55
C PHE A 272 2.85 -5.21 14.40
N HIS A 273 3.58 -5.37 15.52
CA HIS A 273 5.04 -5.59 15.54
C HIS A 273 5.80 -4.58 14.67
N LEU A 274 5.43 -3.29 14.76
CA LEU A 274 6.13 -2.24 14.06
C LEU A 274 7.47 -1.98 14.76
N PRO A 275 8.60 -1.96 14.03
CA PRO A 275 9.90 -1.58 14.59
C PRO A 275 9.85 -0.11 15.03
N HIS A 276 9.89 0.17 16.33
CA HIS A 276 9.70 1.52 16.88
C HIS A 276 10.95 2.11 17.54
N ARG A 277 11.96 1.30 17.75
CA ARG A 277 13.29 1.73 18.26
C ARG A 277 14.32 1.44 17.21
N PHE A 278 15.27 2.36 17.04
CA PHE A 278 16.44 2.12 16.20
C PHE A 278 17.53 1.46 17.04
N PRO A 279 18.21 0.43 16.52
CA PRO A 279 19.39 -0.13 17.16
C PRO A 279 20.51 0.91 17.35
N PRO A 280 21.37 0.80 18.39
CA PRO A 280 22.43 1.77 18.64
C PRO A 280 23.36 1.98 17.44
N GLU A 281 23.73 0.91 16.73
CA GLU A 281 24.58 0.96 15.54
C GLU A 281 23.97 1.77 14.39
N VAL A 282 22.63 1.78 14.27
CA VAL A 282 21.90 2.57 13.28
C VAL A 282 21.93 4.06 13.63
N ILE A 283 21.77 4.36 14.93
CA ILE A 283 21.84 5.76 15.42
C ILE A 283 23.28 6.29 15.32
N GLU A 284 24.29 5.50 15.66
CA GLU A 284 25.70 5.86 15.53
C GLU A 284 26.07 6.16 14.06
N GLU A 285 25.62 5.33 13.12
CA GLU A 285 25.82 5.57 11.69
C GLU A 285 25.11 6.85 11.24
N ALA A 286 23.85 7.07 11.65
CA ALA A 286 23.10 8.27 11.31
C ALA A 286 23.77 9.54 11.84
N GLN A 287 24.24 9.55 13.09
CA GLN A 287 24.92 10.68 13.71
C GLN A 287 26.30 10.96 13.08
N ALA A 288 26.98 9.93 12.58
CA ALA A 288 28.24 10.11 11.87
C ALA A 288 28.08 10.83 10.52
N LEU A 289 26.90 10.75 9.91
CA LEU A 289 26.57 11.46 8.66
C LEU A 289 26.29 12.96 8.87
N VAL A 290 25.99 13.38 10.11
CA VAL A 290 25.64 14.79 10.46
C VAL A 290 26.55 15.27 11.58
N PRO A 291 27.87 15.37 11.39
CA PRO A 291 28.80 15.79 12.43
C PRO A 291 28.56 17.28 12.82
N GLY A 292 28.32 17.53 14.09
CA GLY A 292 28.23 18.89 14.65
C GLY A 292 26.95 19.66 14.31
N ASN A 293 25.85 18.97 13.99
CA ASN A 293 24.55 19.56 13.55
C ASN A 293 24.62 20.44 12.29
N GLU A 294 25.68 20.33 11.50
CA GLU A 294 25.77 20.98 10.19
C GLU A 294 25.83 19.91 9.09
N SER A 295 24.82 19.85 8.26
CA SER A 295 24.81 19.00 7.09
C SER A 295 25.69 19.57 5.98
N ILE A 296 26.99 19.32 6.06
CA ILE A 296 27.94 19.76 5.04
C ILE A 296 28.02 18.68 3.95
N ILE A 297 27.64 19.07 2.73
CA ILE A 297 27.80 18.19 1.57
C ILE A 297 29.30 18.13 1.21
N PRO A 298 29.92 16.95 1.19
CA PRO A 298 31.32 16.83 0.78
C PRO A 298 31.53 17.34 -0.67
N ALA A 299 32.61 18.09 -0.91
CA ALA A 299 32.90 18.61 -2.25
C ALA A 299 33.00 17.50 -3.33
N GLU A 300 33.40 16.29 -2.94
CA GLU A 300 33.42 15.13 -3.83
C GLU A 300 32.03 14.68 -4.26
N ALA A 301 31.02 14.78 -3.39
CA ALA A 301 29.64 14.44 -3.70
C ALA A 301 29.01 15.43 -4.70
N LEU A 302 29.57 16.61 -4.88
CA LEU A 302 29.14 17.60 -5.88
C LEU A 302 29.76 17.39 -7.26
N ARG A 303 30.83 16.61 -7.36
CA ARG A 303 31.44 16.28 -8.65
C ARG A 303 30.43 15.49 -9.50
N HIS A 304 30.30 15.83 -10.77
CA HIS A 304 29.39 15.19 -11.74
C HIS A 304 27.89 15.42 -11.49
N ARG A 305 27.51 16.25 -10.48
CA ARG A 305 26.11 16.62 -10.24
C ARG A 305 25.77 17.90 -10.99
N ARG A 306 24.58 17.92 -11.58
CA ARG A 306 24.02 19.12 -12.20
C ARG A 306 23.60 20.12 -11.13
N ASP A 307 24.00 21.37 -11.32
CA ASP A 307 23.67 22.47 -10.38
C ASP A 307 22.32 23.10 -10.74
N TYR A 308 21.36 23.02 -9.83
CA TYR A 308 20.04 23.62 -9.96
C TYR A 308 19.76 24.68 -8.87
N ARG A 309 20.76 25.10 -8.10
CA ARG A 309 20.59 25.96 -6.91
C ARG A 309 20.07 27.35 -7.21
N GLU A 310 20.22 27.84 -8.43
CA GLU A 310 19.74 29.16 -8.86
C GLU A 310 18.28 29.16 -9.32
N LEU A 311 17.65 27.99 -9.44
CA LEU A 311 16.26 27.88 -9.86
C LEU A 311 15.30 28.09 -8.68
N PRO A 312 14.12 28.70 -8.89
CA PRO A 312 13.11 28.91 -7.86
C PRO A 312 12.31 27.62 -7.60
N ILE A 313 13.02 26.58 -7.17
CA ILE A 313 12.46 25.27 -6.84
C ILE A 313 11.75 25.38 -5.49
N VAL A 314 10.59 24.73 -5.34
CA VAL A 314 9.79 24.72 -4.12
C VAL A 314 9.41 23.29 -3.69
N THR A 315 9.28 23.06 -2.39
CA THR A 315 8.57 21.91 -1.84
C THR A 315 7.14 22.30 -1.51
N ILE A 316 6.15 21.40 -1.70
CA ILE A 316 4.72 21.64 -1.43
C ILE A 316 4.15 20.43 -0.69
N ASP A 317 3.92 20.59 0.63
CA ASP A 317 3.58 19.48 1.53
C ASP A 317 2.46 19.87 2.51
N GLY A 318 2.06 18.93 3.36
CA GLY A 318 1.17 19.20 4.48
C GLY A 318 1.81 20.10 5.53
N GLU A 319 0.98 20.74 6.36
CA GLU A 319 1.43 21.73 7.36
C GLU A 319 2.40 21.14 8.38
N THR A 320 2.22 19.88 8.73
CA THR A 320 2.98 19.18 9.77
C THR A 320 4.16 18.37 9.24
N ALA A 321 4.30 18.24 7.91
CA ALA A 321 5.39 17.49 7.28
C ALA A 321 6.77 18.13 7.58
N ARG A 322 7.77 17.27 7.78
CA ARG A 322 9.19 17.65 8.01
C ARG A 322 10.16 16.86 7.14
N ASP A 323 9.68 15.79 6.53
CA ASP A 323 10.39 14.84 5.67
C ASP A 323 10.05 15.13 4.19
N PHE A 324 10.65 16.23 3.67
CA PHE A 324 10.38 16.69 2.30
C PHE A 324 11.14 15.81 1.31
N ASP A 325 10.45 14.83 0.71
CA ASP A 325 10.99 13.92 -0.29
C ASP A 325 11.19 14.59 -1.65
N ASP A 326 10.28 15.50 -2.04
CA ASP A 326 10.18 16.04 -3.40
C ASP A 326 10.14 17.57 -3.46
N ALA A 327 10.73 18.10 -4.50
CA ALA A 327 10.70 19.51 -4.87
C ALA A 327 10.47 19.64 -6.38
N VAL A 328 9.76 20.70 -6.77
CA VAL A 328 9.30 20.85 -8.14
C VAL A 328 9.59 22.22 -8.71
N HIS A 329 9.79 22.25 -10.04
CA HIS A 329 9.92 23.47 -10.82
C HIS A 329 9.25 23.32 -12.18
N VAL A 330 8.55 24.37 -12.65
CA VAL A 330 7.90 24.40 -13.96
C VAL A 330 8.25 25.70 -14.68
N ARG A 331 8.72 25.56 -15.91
CA ARG A 331 8.88 26.72 -16.81
C ARG A 331 8.28 26.43 -18.19
N GLN A 332 7.96 27.48 -18.93
CA GLN A 332 7.56 27.36 -20.32
C GLN A 332 8.79 27.52 -21.20
N LEU A 333 8.94 26.65 -22.20
CA LEU A 333 10.02 26.70 -23.19
C LEU A 333 9.66 27.62 -24.37
N GLU A 334 10.66 28.01 -25.16
CA GLU A 334 10.47 28.88 -26.33
C GLU A 334 9.53 28.29 -27.40
N ASN A 335 9.49 26.97 -27.52
CA ASN A 335 8.56 26.23 -28.38
C ASN A 335 7.12 26.16 -27.86
N GLY A 336 6.85 26.74 -26.69
CA GLY A 336 5.56 26.74 -26.02
C GLY A 336 5.29 25.52 -25.14
N ASN A 337 6.11 24.47 -25.21
CA ASN A 337 6.02 23.31 -24.32
C ASN A 337 6.36 23.70 -22.88
N TYR A 338 6.00 22.83 -21.92
CA TYR A 338 6.38 22.97 -20.54
C TYR A 338 7.60 22.10 -20.22
N GLU A 339 8.53 22.64 -19.45
CA GLU A 339 9.56 21.85 -18.77
C GLU A 339 9.12 21.66 -17.33
N LEU A 340 8.91 20.41 -16.94
CA LEU A 340 8.65 19.99 -15.58
C LEU A 340 9.92 19.36 -15.01
N GLN A 341 10.41 19.88 -13.90
CA GLN A 341 11.51 19.31 -13.13
C GLN A 341 10.97 18.76 -11.82
N VAL A 342 11.24 17.49 -11.55
CA VAL A 342 10.94 16.81 -10.30
C VAL A 342 12.26 16.36 -9.68
N HIS A 343 12.55 16.87 -8.49
CA HIS A 343 13.78 16.64 -7.76
C HIS A 343 13.47 15.84 -6.51
N ILE A 344 14.05 14.67 -6.38
CA ILE A 344 13.80 13.74 -5.25
C ILE A 344 15.06 13.63 -4.41
N ALA A 345 14.92 13.68 -3.09
CA ALA A 345 15.99 13.51 -2.13
C ALA A 345 16.86 12.28 -2.43
N ASP A 346 18.17 12.45 -2.61
CA ASP A 346 19.11 11.36 -2.90
C ASP A 346 19.48 10.60 -1.62
N VAL A 347 18.52 9.88 -1.05
CA VAL A 347 18.72 9.04 0.14
C VAL A 347 19.76 7.95 -0.10
N ALA A 348 19.86 7.45 -1.35
CA ALA A 348 20.82 6.42 -1.73
C ALA A 348 22.29 6.89 -1.63
N GLN A 349 22.54 8.20 -1.50
CA GLN A 349 23.87 8.74 -1.23
C GLN A 349 24.33 8.45 0.20
N TYR A 350 23.39 8.41 1.13
CA TYR A 350 23.66 8.31 2.57
C TYR A 350 23.42 6.88 3.11
N VAL A 351 22.36 6.22 2.66
CA VAL A 351 22.01 4.86 3.05
C VAL A 351 22.66 3.87 2.08
N THR A 352 23.86 3.41 2.43
CA THR A 352 24.63 2.50 1.57
C THR A 352 24.14 1.05 1.69
N PRO A 353 24.23 0.24 0.61
CA PRO A 353 23.77 -1.15 0.64
C PRO A 353 24.42 -1.98 1.74
N ASN A 354 23.60 -2.75 2.47
CA ASN A 354 24.01 -3.64 3.57
C ASN A 354 24.56 -2.95 4.82
N SER A 355 24.52 -1.62 4.93
CA SER A 355 24.85 -0.90 6.17
C SER A 355 23.79 -1.15 7.26
N PRO A 356 24.05 -0.87 8.54
CA PRO A 356 23.04 -0.91 9.60
C PRO A 356 21.79 -0.10 9.26
N LEU A 357 21.94 1.12 8.72
CA LEU A 357 20.84 1.96 8.23
C LEU A 357 20.01 1.25 7.14
N ASP A 358 20.64 0.59 6.19
CA ASP A 358 19.97 -0.12 5.10
C ASP A 358 19.19 -1.34 5.61
N GLN A 359 19.81 -2.13 6.49
CA GLN A 359 19.17 -3.32 7.06
C GLN A 359 17.92 -2.94 7.87
N GLU A 360 17.99 -1.87 8.66
CA GLU A 360 16.86 -1.39 9.43
C GLU A 360 15.78 -0.75 8.54
N ALA A 361 16.15 0.02 7.53
CA ALA A 361 15.22 0.57 6.55
C ALA A 361 14.45 -0.52 5.80
N ARG A 362 15.13 -1.60 5.41
CA ARG A 362 14.53 -2.79 4.78
C ARG A 362 13.55 -3.51 5.72
N LEU A 363 13.93 -3.69 6.99
CA LEU A 363 13.08 -4.32 8.01
C LEU A 363 11.78 -3.53 8.22
N ARG A 364 11.87 -2.21 8.26
CA ARG A 364 10.73 -1.30 8.37
C ARG A 364 9.90 -1.27 7.10
N GLY A 365 10.56 -1.22 5.94
CA GLY A 365 9.99 -1.21 4.61
C GLY A 365 9.24 0.07 4.22
N THR A 366 8.60 0.72 5.19
CA THR A 366 7.89 2.01 5.02
C THR A 366 7.76 2.74 6.35
N SER A 367 7.66 4.07 6.32
CA SER A 367 7.19 4.85 7.47
C SER A 367 5.71 4.61 7.71
N VAL A 368 5.28 4.71 8.97
CA VAL A 368 3.88 4.57 9.41
C VAL A 368 3.43 5.88 10.04
N TYR A 369 2.28 6.41 9.61
CA TYR A 369 1.79 7.73 10.04
C TYR A 369 0.53 7.59 10.89
N PHE A 370 0.68 7.83 12.18
CA PHE A 370 -0.44 7.96 13.09
C PHE A 370 -0.88 9.43 13.19
N PRO A 371 -2.12 9.71 13.60
CA PRO A 371 -2.61 11.09 13.63
C PRO A 371 -1.81 12.05 14.51
N ASP A 372 -1.13 11.55 15.54
CA ASP A 372 -0.36 12.35 16.52
C ASP A 372 1.16 12.20 16.35
N ARG A 373 1.63 11.17 15.62
CA ARG A 373 3.07 10.85 15.46
C ARG A 373 3.34 9.93 14.28
N ALA A 374 4.62 9.81 13.92
CA ALA A 374 5.07 8.87 12.91
C ALA A 374 6.08 7.86 13.48
N VAL A 375 6.09 6.64 12.93
CA VAL A 375 7.16 5.66 13.07
C VAL A 375 7.98 5.71 11.79
N PRO A 376 9.11 6.44 11.74
CA PRO A 376 9.83 6.70 10.51
C PRO A 376 10.62 5.47 10.06
N MET A 377 10.82 5.34 8.74
CA MET A 377 11.68 4.31 8.15
C MET A 377 13.16 4.56 8.45
N LEU A 378 13.58 5.81 8.45
CA LEU A 378 14.95 6.25 8.71
C LEU A 378 15.02 7.11 9.98
N PRO A 379 16.15 7.14 10.71
CA PRO A 379 16.35 8.05 11.84
C PRO A 379 16.07 9.51 11.48
N LEU A 380 15.72 10.32 12.48
CA LEU A 380 15.32 11.71 12.26
C LEU A 380 16.46 12.57 11.68
N GLU A 381 17.70 12.24 12.00
CA GLU A 381 18.91 12.86 11.45
C GLU A 381 18.94 12.78 9.91
N LEU A 382 18.39 11.71 9.35
CA LEU A 382 18.26 11.55 7.91
C LEU A 382 16.92 12.09 7.42
N SER A 383 15.82 11.59 7.97
CA SER A 383 14.48 11.83 7.42
C SER A 383 14.01 13.27 7.53
N THR A 384 14.40 14.01 8.57
CA THR A 384 13.97 15.40 8.80
C THR A 384 15.08 16.44 8.61
N ASP A 385 16.32 15.99 8.42
CA ASP A 385 17.46 16.90 8.22
C ASP A 385 18.19 16.63 6.91
N ILE A 386 19.24 15.76 6.88
CA ILE A 386 20.19 15.70 5.76
C ILE A 386 19.54 15.29 4.43
N CYS A 387 18.54 14.40 4.45
CA CYS A 387 17.78 14.00 3.25
C CYS A 387 16.64 14.96 2.93
N SER A 388 16.02 15.58 3.93
CA SER A 388 14.86 16.46 3.73
C SER A 388 15.22 17.70 2.91
N LEU A 389 14.44 18.00 1.85
CA LEU A 389 14.67 19.12 0.94
C LEU A 389 14.26 20.47 1.57
N ARG A 390 14.84 20.78 2.72
CA ARG A 390 14.57 21.98 3.52
C ARG A 390 14.90 23.26 2.74
N PRO A 391 14.12 24.36 2.96
CA PRO A 391 14.35 25.62 2.26
C PRO A 391 15.70 26.25 2.62
N GLN A 392 16.32 26.91 1.63
CA GLN A 392 17.57 27.68 1.74
C GLN A 392 18.81 26.86 2.14
N VAL A 393 18.76 25.54 1.99
CA VAL A 393 19.89 24.63 2.27
C VAL A 393 20.19 23.79 1.04
N ASP A 394 21.48 23.58 0.76
CA ASP A 394 21.90 22.70 -0.34
C ASP A 394 21.53 21.25 -0.04
N ARG A 395 20.90 20.57 -0.99
CA ARG A 395 20.50 19.17 -0.88
C ARG A 395 20.81 18.39 -2.15
N LEU A 396 21.25 17.14 -1.95
CA LEU A 396 21.51 16.23 -3.06
C LEU A 396 20.21 15.59 -3.52
N VAL A 397 20.04 15.51 -4.84
CA VAL A 397 18.81 14.99 -5.45
C VAL A 397 19.11 14.07 -6.64
N LEU A 398 18.14 13.19 -6.93
CA LEU A 398 17.94 12.61 -8.26
C LEU A 398 16.83 13.39 -8.95
N SER A 399 17.12 13.89 -10.15
CA SER A 399 16.24 14.80 -10.87
C SER A 399 15.70 14.14 -12.14
N CYS A 400 14.40 14.27 -12.37
CA CYS A 400 13.73 13.91 -13.61
C CYS A 400 13.20 15.19 -14.25
N THR A 401 13.82 15.61 -15.36
CA THR A 401 13.42 16.77 -16.15
C THR A 401 12.66 16.30 -17.38
N MET A 402 11.46 16.79 -17.60
CA MET A 402 10.53 16.35 -18.64
C MET A 402 10.08 17.52 -19.51
N GLU A 403 10.20 17.40 -20.82
CA GLU A 403 9.52 18.31 -21.77
C GLU A 403 8.12 17.75 -22.08
N ILE A 404 7.08 18.55 -21.84
CA ILE A 404 5.68 18.14 -21.94
C ILE A 404 4.96 19.08 -22.92
N ASP A 405 4.30 18.52 -23.93
CA ASP A 405 3.55 19.28 -24.92
C ASP A 405 2.15 19.70 -24.40
N HIS A 406 1.43 20.51 -25.17
CA HIS A 406 0.09 20.99 -24.84
C HIS A 406 -0.99 19.88 -24.74
N GLN A 407 -0.69 18.67 -25.18
CA GLN A 407 -1.54 17.50 -25.05
C GLN A 407 -1.19 16.67 -23.82
N GLY A 408 -0.11 17.04 -23.13
CA GLY A 408 0.43 16.35 -21.97
C GLY A 408 1.31 15.15 -22.33
N GLU A 409 1.69 15.00 -23.62
CA GLU A 409 2.63 13.94 -24.01
C GLU A 409 4.06 14.39 -23.69
N ILE A 410 4.86 13.43 -23.19
CA ILE A 410 6.26 13.68 -22.87
C ILE A 410 7.06 13.57 -24.15
N ALA A 411 7.56 14.72 -24.66
CA ALA A 411 8.35 14.83 -25.87
C ALA A 411 9.80 14.35 -25.65
N GLY A 412 10.32 14.58 -24.45
CA GLY A 412 11.65 14.15 -24.03
C GLY A 412 11.81 14.20 -22.52
N TYR A 413 12.75 13.46 -21.98
CA TYR A 413 13.10 13.53 -20.56
C TYR A 413 14.58 13.21 -20.34
N GLU A 414 15.11 13.75 -19.25
CA GLU A 414 16.47 13.50 -18.77
C GLU A 414 16.44 13.16 -17.29
N ILE A 415 17.26 12.20 -16.89
CA ILE A 415 17.41 11.79 -15.48
C ILE A 415 18.88 11.94 -15.11
N ASN A 416 19.17 12.65 -14.01
CA ASN A 416 20.53 12.91 -13.56
C ASN A 416 20.62 13.09 -12.05
N GLU A 417 21.84 12.95 -11.52
CA GLU A 417 22.18 13.37 -10.16
C GLU A 417 22.31 14.89 -10.12
N GLY A 418 21.78 15.56 -9.11
CA GLY A 418 21.80 17.02 -9.00
C GLY A 418 22.03 17.54 -7.58
N VAL A 419 22.17 18.85 -7.50
CA VAL A 419 22.13 19.61 -6.23
C VAL A 419 21.13 20.75 -6.37
N ILE A 420 20.27 20.91 -5.40
CA ILE A 420 19.28 22.00 -5.33
C ILE A 420 19.46 22.83 -4.07
N ARG A 421 18.89 24.04 -4.09
CA ARG A 421 18.59 24.85 -2.91
C ARG A 421 17.13 25.30 -3.03
N SER A 422 16.23 24.63 -2.28
CA SER A 422 14.81 24.97 -2.32
C SER A 422 14.60 26.43 -1.90
N ALA A 423 13.87 27.17 -2.71
CA ALA A 423 13.62 28.58 -2.45
C ALA A 423 12.65 28.75 -1.26
N ASN A 424 11.59 27.97 -1.22
CA ASN A 424 10.56 28.06 -0.17
C ASN A 424 9.97 26.66 0.10
N ARG A 425 9.61 26.46 1.38
CA ARG A 425 8.68 25.38 1.76
C ARG A 425 7.26 25.95 1.73
N MET A 426 6.42 25.38 0.86
CA MET A 426 5.03 25.76 0.71
C MET A 426 4.12 24.70 1.33
N THR A 427 2.89 25.08 1.68
CA THR A 427 1.85 24.13 2.09
C THR A 427 0.78 24.00 1.01
N TYR A 428 0.06 22.86 0.98
CA TYR A 428 -1.06 22.68 0.07
C TYR A 428 -2.11 23.78 0.23
N THR A 429 -2.38 24.22 1.45
CA THR A 429 -3.32 25.30 1.76
C THR A 429 -2.85 26.63 1.20
N ALA A 430 -1.58 27.00 1.41
CA ALA A 430 -1.03 28.27 0.92
C ALA A 430 -1.02 28.33 -0.62
N VAL A 431 -0.54 27.27 -1.29
CA VAL A 431 -0.53 27.22 -2.76
C VAL A 431 -1.95 27.26 -3.33
N ASN A 432 -2.89 26.54 -2.72
CA ASN A 432 -4.31 26.61 -3.13
C ASN A 432 -4.87 28.03 -3.01
N ALA A 433 -4.64 28.71 -1.90
CA ALA A 433 -5.10 30.09 -1.66
C ALA A 433 -4.53 31.07 -2.70
N VAL A 434 -3.25 30.92 -3.07
CA VAL A 434 -2.63 31.73 -4.15
C VAL A 434 -3.31 31.46 -5.50
N ILE A 435 -3.55 30.18 -5.83
CA ILE A 435 -4.17 29.77 -7.11
C ILE A 435 -5.63 30.22 -7.19
N GLU A 436 -6.38 30.17 -6.10
CA GLU A 436 -7.78 30.62 -6.02
C GLU A 436 -7.92 32.16 -6.02
N GLY A 437 -6.79 32.89 -5.90
CA GLY A 437 -6.77 34.33 -6.05
C GLY A 437 -6.93 35.11 -4.74
N GLU A 438 -6.71 34.48 -3.58
CA GLU A 438 -6.78 35.17 -2.30
C GLU A 438 -5.75 36.31 -2.22
N ALA A 439 -6.24 37.54 -2.02
CA ALA A 439 -5.41 38.74 -2.13
C ALA A 439 -4.29 38.84 -1.06
N ALA A 440 -4.48 38.25 0.11
CA ALA A 440 -3.45 38.20 1.16
C ALA A 440 -2.31 37.26 0.78
N SER A 441 -2.63 36.03 0.41
CA SER A 441 -1.69 34.99 0.01
C SER A 441 -0.93 35.37 -1.28
N ARG A 442 -1.60 35.98 -2.26
CA ARG A 442 -0.93 36.49 -3.48
C ARG A 442 0.04 37.64 -3.22
N ARG A 443 -0.19 38.46 -2.20
CA ARG A 443 0.77 39.52 -1.78
C ARG A 443 1.97 38.94 -1.06
N GLU A 444 1.73 37.97 -0.19
CA GLU A 444 2.78 37.31 0.57
C GLU A 444 3.74 36.55 -0.36
N TYR A 445 3.21 35.83 -1.35
CA TYR A 445 3.99 35.02 -2.30
C TYR A 445 4.07 35.66 -3.69
N ALA A 446 4.10 36.98 -3.77
CA ALA A 446 3.99 37.73 -5.05
C ALA A 446 5.00 37.30 -6.11
N THR A 447 6.22 36.93 -5.73
CA THR A 447 7.28 36.48 -6.64
C THR A 447 7.05 35.09 -7.23
N GLN A 448 6.13 34.32 -6.66
CA GLN A 448 5.88 32.92 -7.05
C GLN A 448 4.50 32.70 -7.68
N VAL A 449 3.64 33.73 -7.72
CA VAL A 449 2.28 33.62 -8.26
C VAL A 449 2.27 33.03 -9.66
N ASP A 450 3.06 33.61 -10.58
CA ASP A 450 3.16 33.14 -11.97
C ASP A 450 3.69 31.70 -12.08
N HIS A 451 4.52 31.29 -11.14
CA HIS A 451 5.07 29.94 -11.07
C HIS A 451 3.97 28.93 -10.69
N PHE A 452 3.16 29.24 -9.66
CA PHE A 452 2.04 28.37 -9.25
C PHE A 452 0.93 28.33 -10.31
N GLU A 453 0.67 29.43 -11.02
CA GLU A 453 -0.28 29.43 -12.12
C GLU A 453 0.18 28.51 -13.28
N ARG A 454 1.47 28.54 -13.65
CA ARG A 454 2.04 27.62 -14.64
C ARG A 454 1.97 26.16 -14.19
N MET A 455 2.26 25.89 -12.90
CA MET A 455 2.13 24.54 -12.34
C MET A 455 0.68 24.03 -12.42
N ARG A 456 -0.31 24.88 -12.08
CA ARG A 456 -1.73 24.57 -12.22
C ARG A 456 -2.09 24.22 -13.67
N ASP A 457 -1.68 25.05 -14.61
CA ASP A 457 -2.01 24.87 -16.03
C ASP A 457 -1.44 23.56 -16.57
N LEU A 458 -0.18 23.24 -16.23
CA LEU A 458 0.43 21.97 -16.58
C LEU A 458 -0.27 20.79 -15.91
N ALA A 459 -0.62 20.88 -14.64
CA ALA A 459 -1.33 19.82 -13.92
C ALA A 459 -2.70 19.52 -14.56
N VAL A 460 -3.43 20.56 -15.01
CA VAL A 460 -4.70 20.39 -15.74
C VAL A 460 -4.49 19.66 -17.08
N ILE A 461 -3.40 19.95 -17.79
CA ILE A 461 -3.05 19.26 -19.04
C ILE A 461 -2.76 17.78 -18.78
N LEU A 462 -1.93 17.47 -17.78
CA LEU A 462 -1.57 16.10 -17.39
C LEU A 462 -2.80 15.30 -16.92
N ASN A 463 -3.63 15.89 -16.07
CA ASN A 463 -4.88 15.27 -15.62
C ASN A 463 -5.82 14.95 -16.79
N ARG A 464 -5.93 15.88 -17.76
CA ARG A 464 -6.72 15.67 -18.98
C ARG A 464 -6.18 14.52 -19.83
N LYS A 465 -4.84 14.40 -19.97
CA LYS A 465 -4.20 13.25 -20.61
C LYS A 465 -4.53 11.95 -19.89
N ARG A 466 -4.36 11.91 -18.56
CA ARG A 466 -4.65 10.74 -17.72
C ARG A 466 -6.11 10.28 -17.86
N LYS A 467 -7.06 11.23 -17.86
CA LYS A 467 -8.48 10.96 -18.13
C LYS A 467 -8.71 10.40 -19.53
N ARG A 468 -8.06 10.95 -20.58
CA ARG A 468 -8.16 10.42 -21.95
C ARG A 468 -7.66 8.98 -22.05
N ARG A 469 -6.58 8.62 -21.32
CA ARG A 469 -6.03 7.25 -21.24
C ARG A 469 -7.01 6.28 -20.57
N GLY A 470 -7.89 6.75 -19.71
CA GLY A 470 -8.90 5.96 -19.01
C GLY A 470 -8.52 5.61 -17.58
N SER A 471 -7.64 6.37 -16.96
CA SER A 471 -7.32 6.22 -15.53
C SER A 471 -8.56 6.38 -14.65
N ILE A 472 -8.67 5.53 -13.64
CA ILE A 472 -9.75 5.59 -12.65
C ILE A 472 -9.33 6.61 -11.58
N ASP A 473 -10.17 7.60 -11.33
CA ASP A 473 -9.99 8.58 -10.26
C ASP A 473 -11.15 8.43 -9.27
N PHE A 474 -10.84 7.96 -8.06
CA PHE A 474 -11.80 7.88 -6.96
C PHE A 474 -11.60 9.11 -6.07
N ASP A 475 -12.53 10.04 -6.11
CA ASP A 475 -12.53 11.20 -5.21
C ASP A 475 -13.31 10.86 -3.93
N LEU A 476 -12.81 9.88 -3.19
CA LEU A 476 -13.40 9.49 -1.91
C LEU A 476 -12.87 10.41 -0.80
N PRO A 477 -13.77 11.01 -0.03
CA PRO A 477 -13.34 11.82 1.12
C PRO A 477 -12.73 10.93 2.21
N GLU A 478 -11.58 11.34 2.71
CA GLU A 478 -10.94 10.69 3.84
C GLU A 478 -11.32 11.41 5.14
N PRO A 479 -11.64 10.66 6.21
CA PRO A 479 -11.87 11.27 7.52
C PRO A 479 -10.57 11.75 8.13
N VAL A 480 -10.53 13.00 8.54
CA VAL A 480 -9.44 13.60 9.33
C VAL A 480 -9.90 13.77 10.75
N ILE A 481 -9.14 13.27 11.71
CA ILE A 481 -9.41 13.44 13.12
C ILE A 481 -8.74 14.71 13.60
N GLU A 482 -9.54 15.62 14.16
CA GLU A 482 -9.05 16.79 14.89
C GLU A 482 -8.95 16.47 16.39
N PHE A 483 -7.82 16.87 17.00
CA PHE A 483 -7.58 16.69 18.43
C PHE A 483 -7.74 18.03 19.16
N ASP A 484 -8.16 17.96 20.42
CA ASP A 484 -8.10 19.10 21.32
C ASP A 484 -6.67 19.28 21.91
N GLU A 485 -6.50 20.30 22.76
CA GLU A 485 -5.23 20.60 23.42
C GLU A 485 -4.75 19.51 24.38
N PHE A 486 -5.64 18.57 24.75
CA PHE A 486 -5.36 17.42 25.61
C PHE A 486 -5.11 16.13 24.80
N GLY A 487 -5.12 16.22 23.46
CA GLY A 487 -4.94 15.08 22.57
C GLY A 487 -6.17 14.16 22.47
N MET A 488 -7.33 14.60 23.01
CA MET A 488 -8.58 13.88 22.85
C MET A 488 -9.21 14.23 21.50
N MET A 489 -9.91 13.25 20.91
CA MET A 489 -10.59 13.47 19.65
C MET A 489 -11.72 14.48 19.83
N LYS A 490 -11.61 15.64 19.12
CA LYS A 490 -12.56 16.73 19.14
C LYS A 490 -13.64 16.56 18.08
N SER A 491 -13.25 16.30 16.85
CA SER A 491 -14.13 16.16 15.72
C SER A 491 -13.54 15.23 14.65
N ILE A 492 -14.41 14.73 13.78
CA ILE A 492 -14.01 14.07 12.55
C ILE A 492 -14.47 14.99 11.41
N THR A 493 -13.52 15.49 10.64
CA THR A 493 -13.77 16.35 9.50
C THR A 493 -13.47 15.63 8.20
N ARG A 494 -13.94 16.20 7.11
CA ARG A 494 -13.67 15.67 5.77
C ARG A 494 -12.38 16.30 5.25
N SER A 495 -11.44 15.46 4.79
CA SER A 495 -10.31 15.95 4.01
C SER A 495 -10.78 16.51 2.66
N GLU A 496 -10.37 17.74 2.35
CA GLU A 496 -10.61 18.35 1.04
C GLU A 496 -9.34 18.24 0.18
N ARG A 497 -9.46 17.49 -0.91
CA ARG A 497 -8.42 17.37 -1.92
C ARG A 497 -8.47 18.57 -2.87
N ASN A 498 -7.69 19.62 -2.55
CA ASN A 498 -7.63 20.85 -3.34
C ASN A 498 -6.74 20.72 -4.60
N ILE A 499 -6.63 21.82 -5.39
CA ILE A 499 -5.84 21.83 -6.63
C ILE A 499 -4.35 21.63 -6.39
N ALA A 500 -3.80 22.07 -5.24
CA ALA A 500 -2.39 21.90 -4.92
C ALA A 500 -2.02 20.41 -4.67
N HIS A 501 -2.90 19.64 -4.03
CA HIS A 501 -2.72 18.18 -3.90
C HIS A 501 -2.68 17.50 -5.27
N ARG A 502 -3.65 17.84 -6.14
CA ARG A 502 -3.74 17.26 -7.50
C ARG A 502 -2.54 17.62 -8.36
N LEU A 503 -1.99 18.82 -8.19
CA LEU A 503 -0.82 19.29 -8.91
C LEU A 503 0.40 18.42 -8.61
N ILE A 504 0.73 18.24 -7.34
CA ILE A 504 1.87 17.42 -6.91
C ILE A 504 1.66 15.96 -7.34
N GLU A 505 0.45 15.42 -7.18
CA GLU A 505 0.14 14.05 -7.64
C GLU A 505 0.43 13.84 -9.13
N GLU A 506 -0.04 14.72 -10.02
CA GLU A 506 0.19 14.59 -11.46
C GLU A 506 1.68 14.66 -11.79
N PHE A 507 2.45 15.51 -11.09
CA PHE A 507 3.90 15.63 -11.30
C PHE A 507 4.65 14.37 -10.83
N MET A 508 4.30 13.83 -9.67
CA MET A 508 4.89 12.59 -9.14
C MET A 508 4.53 11.39 -10.01
N LEU A 509 3.28 11.28 -10.49
CA LEU A 509 2.86 10.24 -11.42
C LEU A 509 3.67 10.29 -12.72
N SER A 510 3.92 11.49 -13.26
CA SER A 510 4.71 11.67 -14.49
C SER A 510 6.17 11.25 -14.30
N ALA A 511 6.81 11.65 -13.21
CA ALA A 511 8.17 11.25 -12.88
C ALA A 511 8.31 9.73 -12.68
N ASN A 512 7.39 9.11 -11.92
CA ASN A 512 7.36 7.67 -11.69
C ASN A 512 7.19 6.88 -13.01
N GLU A 513 6.32 7.33 -13.92
CA GLU A 513 6.15 6.73 -15.26
C GLU A 513 7.44 6.88 -16.09
N CYS A 514 8.09 8.05 -16.08
CA CYS A 514 9.35 8.27 -16.81
C CYS A 514 10.48 7.36 -16.35
N VAL A 515 10.69 7.26 -15.04
CA VAL A 515 11.72 6.38 -14.46
C VAL A 515 11.44 4.92 -14.79
N ALA A 516 10.18 4.47 -14.67
CA ALA A 516 9.80 3.11 -15.05
C ALA A 516 10.10 2.83 -16.53
N HIS A 517 9.75 3.74 -17.44
CA HIS A 517 10.05 3.62 -18.86
C HIS A 517 11.56 3.64 -19.17
N TYR A 518 12.33 4.47 -18.46
CA TYR A 518 13.77 4.55 -18.64
C TYR A 518 14.44 3.20 -18.34
N LEU A 519 14.12 2.59 -17.20
CA LEU A 519 14.67 1.30 -16.79
C LEU A 519 14.20 0.16 -17.71
N GLU A 520 12.91 0.15 -18.09
CA GLU A 520 12.34 -0.84 -18.99
C GLU A 520 12.97 -0.77 -20.39
N ASN A 521 13.15 0.43 -20.95
CA ASN A 521 13.78 0.63 -22.26
C ASN A 521 15.25 0.17 -22.27
N LYS A 522 15.95 0.33 -21.17
CA LYS A 522 17.32 -0.17 -20.99
C LYS A 522 17.36 -1.65 -20.62
N ARG A 523 16.22 -2.31 -20.43
CA ARG A 523 16.09 -3.71 -19.99
C ARG A 523 16.80 -3.99 -18.67
N ILE A 524 16.75 -3.06 -17.74
CA ILE A 524 17.30 -3.20 -16.40
C ILE A 524 16.22 -3.79 -15.50
N ALA A 525 16.54 -4.88 -14.79
CA ALA A 525 15.65 -5.42 -13.78
C ALA A 525 15.49 -4.41 -12.63
N SER A 526 14.26 -4.16 -12.21
CA SER A 526 13.92 -3.18 -11.19
C SER A 526 12.63 -3.58 -10.46
N LEU A 527 12.21 -2.77 -9.49
CA LEU A 527 10.93 -2.92 -8.83
C LEU A 527 9.87 -2.09 -9.52
N TYR A 528 8.72 -2.72 -9.78
CA TYR A 528 7.54 -2.07 -10.33
C TYR A 528 6.44 -2.01 -9.28
N ARG A 529 5.63 -0.95 -9.34
CA ARG A 529 4.36 -0.86 -8.61
C ARG A 529 3.26 -1.34 -9.54
N ILE A 530 2.81 -2.57 -9.34
CA ILE A 530 1.83 -3.20 -10.20
C ILE A 530 0.43 -3.17 -9.59
N HIS A 531 -0.57 -3.03 -10.45
CA HIS A 531 -1.98 -3.19 -10.10
C HIS A 531 -2.63 -4.09 -11.14
N GLU A 532 -2.84 -5.34 -10.79
CA GLU A 532 -3.38 -6.33 -11.70
C GLU A 532 -4.87 -6.09 -12.00
N LYS A 533 -5.35 -6.65 -13.11
CA LYS A 533 -6.78 -6.63 -13.44
C LYS A 533 -7.61 -7.29 -12.34
N PRO A 534 -8.82 -6.77 -12.06
CA PRO A 534 -9.71 -7.36 -11.08
C PRO A 534 -10.17 -8.77 -11.46
N ASP A 535 -10.51 -9.57 -10.45
CA ASP A 535 -11.02 -10.91 -10.66
C ASP A 535 -12.43 -10.89 -11.26
N ALA A 536 -12.70 -11.76 -12.23
CA ALA A 536 -13.99 -11.86 -12.94
C ALA A 536 -15.19 -11.97 -11.98
N LYS A 537 -15.05 -12.74 -10.91
CA LYS A 537 -16.09 -12.91 -9.90
C LYS A 537 -16.41 -11.61 -9.17
N ARG A 538 -15.37 -10.87 -8.72
CA ARG A 538 -15.57 -9.59 -8.01
C ARG A 538 -16.21 -8.53 -8.90
N VAL A 539 -15.81 -8.50 -10.18
CA VAL A 539 -16.41 -7.61 -11.18
C VAL A 539 -17.88 -7.93 -11.37
N TYR A 540 -18.22 -9.22 -11.47
CA TYR A 540 -19.62 -9.64 -11.62
C TYR A 540 -20.45 -9.34 -10.37
N ASP A 541 -19.94 -9.62 -9.19
CA ASP A 541 -20.60 -9.33 -7.92
C ASP A 541 -20.88 -7.81 -7.81
N PHE A 542 -19.95 -6.98 -8.28
CA PHE A 542 -20.14 -5.54 -8.36
C PHE A 542 -21.19 -5.15 -9.42
N GLU A 543 -21.15 -5.75 -10.62
CA GLU A 543 -22.11 -5.48 -11.70
C GLU A 543 -23.56 -5.75 -11.27
N VAL A 544 -23.78 -6.86 -10.56
CA VAL A 544 -25.10 -7.22 -10.01
C VAL A 544 -25.59 -6.14 -9.04
N ILE A 545 -24.71 -5.61 -8.18
CA ILE A 545 -25.08 -4.55 -7.25
C ILE A 545 -25.31 -3.23 -8.01
N ALA A 546 -24.45 -2.85 -8.93
CA ALA A 546 -24.58 -1.61 -9.71
C ALA A 546 -25.90 -1.58 -10.50
N ALA A 547 -26.33 -2.74 -11.01
CA ALA A 547 -27.60 -2.88 -11.72
C ALA A 547 -28.82 -2.56 -10.84
N THR A 548 -28.77 -2.79 -9.53
CA THR A 548 -29.86 -2.41 -8.60
C THR A 548 -30.04 -0.90 -8.49
N PHE A 549 -28.97 -0.13 -8.78
CA PHE A 549 -29.00 1.33 -8.86
C PHE A 549 -29.24 1.85 -10.29
N GLY A 550 -29.45 0.96 -11.27
CA GLY A 550 -29.61 1.32 -12.67
C GLY A 550 -28.31 1.62 -13.42
N TYR A 551 -27.17 1.21 -12.89
CA TYR A 551 -25.85 1.38 -13.49
C TYR A 551 -25.25 0.06 -13.95
N SER A 552 -24.29 0.14 -14.86
CA SER A 552 -23.55 -1.01 -15.39
C SER A 552 -22.15 -0.58 -15.82
N LEU A 553 -21.16 -1.45 -15.59
CA LEU A 553 -19.84 -1.36 -16.19
C LEU A 553 -19.86 -1.72 -17.69
N GLY A 554 -20.94 -2.39 -18.15
CA GLY A 554 -21.06 -2.86 -19.53
C GLY A 554 -20.29 -4.15 -19.81
N VAL A 555 -20.03 -4.98 -18.81
CA VAL A 555 -19.33 -6.28 -18.96
C VAL A 555 -20.22 -7.36 -19.60
N GLY A 556 -21.54 -7.11 -19.69
CA GLY A 556 -22.52 -8.07 -20.23
C GLY A 556 -22.73 -9.29 -19.33
N ALA A 557 -23.51 -10.26 -19.83
CA ALA A 557 -23.66 -11.55 -19.15
C ALA A 557 -22.32 -12.32 -19.17
N LEU A 558 -21.93 -12.90 -18.04
CA LEU A 558 -20.72 -13.72 -17.98
C LEU A 558 -20.81 -14.86 -18.99
N PRO A 559 -19.83 -15.03 -19.88
CA PRO A 559 -19.75 -16.23 -20.68
C PRO A 559 -19.35 -17.38 -19.76
N ILE A 560 -20.31 -18.23 -19.43
CA ILE A 560 -20.09 -19.42 -18.60
C ILE A 560 -19.62 -20.56 -19.52
N GLN A 561 -18.44 -21.09 -19.25
CA GLN A 561 -17.99 -22.31 -19.91
C GLN A 561 -18.31 -23.49 -19.00
N ARG A 562 -19.19 -24.40 -19.46
CA ARG A 562 -19.47 -25.63 -18.76
C ARG A 562 -18.39 -26.66 -19.07
N VAL A 563 -17.58 -26.98 -18.09
CA VAL A 563 -16.53 -27.98 -18.20
C VAL A 563 -17.07 -29.29 -17.63
N GLN A 564 -17.14 -30.32 -18.47
CA GLN A 564 -17.54 -31.66 -18.04
C GLN A 564 -16.32 -32.38 -17.44
N LEU A 565 -16.34 -32.60 -16.15
CA LEU A 565 -15.34 -33.44 -15.49
C LEU A 565 -15.83 -34.91 -15.50
N LYS A 566 -15.10 -35.78 -16.15
CA LYS A 566 -15.33 -37.23 -16.08
C LYS A 566 -14.85 -37.72 -14.70
N ALA A 567 -15.78 -38.15 -13.86
CA ALA A 567 -15.45 -38.80 -12.61
C ALA A 567 -14.91 -40.22 -12.85
N ASP A 568 -13.70 -40.45 -12.35
CA ASP A 568 -12.96 -41.73 -12.53
C ASP A 568 -13.43 -42.87 -11.58
N ARG A 569 -14.46 -42.67 -10.78
CA ARG A 569 -14.98 -43.68 -9.85
C ARG A 569 -16.30 -44.25 -10.34
N ARG A 570 -16.30 -45.58 -10.61
CA ARG A 570 -17.48 -46.40 -10.74
C ARG A 570 -18.15 -46.53 -9.37
N ASP A 571 -19.40 -46.10 -9.26
CA ASP A 571 -20.21 -46.45 -8.11
C ASP A 571 -20.33 -47.95 -7.98
N ALA A 572 -20.30 -48.49 -6.76
CA ALA A 572 -20.35 -49.89 -6.43
C ALA A 572 -21.60 -50.66 -6.92
N ARG A 573 -22.54 -49.94 -7.59
CA ARG A 573 -23.80 -50.48 -8.17
C ARG A 573 -23.91 -50.39 -9.70
N GLY A 574 -22.84 -50.03 -10.42
CA GLY A 574 -22.75 -50.26 -11.88
C GLY A 574 -23.67 -49.43 -12.79
N THR A 575 -24.36 -48.42 -12.30
CA THR A 575 -25.29 -47.60 -13.08
C THR A 575 -24.74 -46.20 -13.32
N GLY A 576 -24.12 -45.98 -14.49
CA GLY A 576 -23.93 -44.67 -15.10
C GLY A 576 -22.77 -43.85 -14.63
N LYS A 577 -21.95 -43.36 -15.57
CA LYS A 577 -20.94 -42.29 -15.36
C LYS A 577 -21.69 -41.02 -15.02
N ARG A 578 -21.58 -40.53 -13.79
CA ARG A 578 -22.02 -39.16 -13.48
C ARG A 578 -21.02 -38.18 -14.08
N VAL A 579 -21.41 -37.46 -15.10
CA VAL A 579 -20.70 -36.31 -15.62
C VAL A 579 -21.06 -35.15 -14.72
N ARG A 580 -20.07 -34.52 -14.13
CA ARG A 580 -20.26 -33.33 -13.31
C ARG A 580 -19.94 -32.11 -14.16
N GLU A 581 -20.90 -31.23 -14.35
CA GLU A 581 -20.68 -29.94 -14.99
C GLU A 581 -20.20 -28.95 -13.93
N ILE A 582 -19.05 -28.32 -14.17
CA ILE A 582 -18.58 -27.18 -13.39
C ILE A 582 -18.65 -25.98 -14.31
N GLU A 583 -19.32 -24.93 -13.84
CA GLU A 583 -19.36 -23.65 -14.50
C GLU A 583 -18.08 -22.87 -14.12
N VAL A 584 -17.22 -22.63 -15.13
CA VAL A 584 -16.01 -21.83 -14.97
C VAL A 584 -16.23 -20.49 -15.69
N PRO A 585 -16.08 -19.34 -15.02
CA PRO A 585 -16.16 -18.04 -15.70
C PRO A 585 -15.04 -17.95 -16.74
N LYS A 586 -15.38 -17.59 -17.98
CA LYS A 586 -14.38 -17.17 -18.97
C LYS A 586 -13.78 -15.83 -18.55
N GLU A 587 -12.57 -15.55 -19.03
CA GLU A 587 -11.96 -14.22 -18.87
C GLU A 587 -12.92 -13.13 -19.34
N ILE A 588 -13.17 -12.16 -18.46
CA ILE A 588 -13.97 -10.99 -18.78
C ILE A 588 -13.06 -9.95 -19.41
N HIS A 589 -13.50 -9.36 -20.51
CA HIS A 589 -12.83 -8.20 -21.07
C HIS A 589 -13.17 -6.97 -20.22
N ILE A 590 -12.30 -6.67 -19.25
CA ILE A 590 -12.44 -5.51 -18.36
C ILE A 590 -11.30 -4.52 -18.59
N THR A 591 -11.63 -3.25 -18.71
CA THR A 591 -10.67 -2.17 -18.90
C THR A 591 -10.86 -1.07 -17.85
N PRO A 592 -9.82 -0.32 -17.48
CA PRO A 592 -9.94 0.80 -16.54
C PRO A 592 -10.97 1.83 -16.99
N ARG A 593 -11.08 2.07 -18.30
CA ARG A 593 -12.03 3.02 -18.89
C ARG A 593 -13.50 2.68 -18.62
N MET A 594 -13.83 1.42 -18.36
CA MET A 594 -15.21 1.03 -17.99
C MET A 594 -15.54 1.54 -16.59
N TYR A 595 -14.61 1.43 -15.65
CA TYR A 595 -14.74 2.00 -14.31
C TYR A 595 -14.78 3.51 -14.35
N GLN A 596 -13.87 4.17 -15.09
CA GLN A 596 -13.84 5.62 -15.26
C GLN A 596 -15.20 6.16 -15.77
N LYS A 597 -15.75 5.54 -16.81
CA LYS A 597 -17.07 5.98 -17.34
C LYS A 597 -18.18 5.85 -16.30
N LEU A 598 -18.07 4.87 -15.40
CA LEU A 598 -19.05 4.71 -14.34
C LEU A 598 -18.85 5.78 -13.26
N THR A 599 -17.60 6.09 -12.84
CA THR A 599 -17.33 7.18 -11.89
C THR A 599 -17.86 8.51 -12.41
N GLU A 600 -17.66 8.82 -13.71
CA GLU A 600 -18.21 10.03 -14.34
C GLU A 600 -19.75 10.07 -14.32
N LYS A 601 -20.42 8.93 -14.49
CA LYS A 601 -21.89 8.85 -14.48
C LYS A 601 -22.50 9.03 -13.09
N ILE A 602 -21.81 8.63 -12.04
CA ILE A 602 -22.29 8.69 -10.66
C ILE A 602 -21.87 9.98 -9.94
N ALA A 603 -20.93 10.74 -10.50
CA ALA A 603 -20.41 11.98 -9.91
C ALA A 603 -21.51 12.96 -9.53
N GLY A 604 -21.50 13.47 -8.30
CA GLY A 604 -22.49 14.40 -7.74
C GLY A 604 -23.84 13.77 -7.39
N LYS A 605 -24.01 12.44 -7.51
CA LYS A 605 -25.27 11.76 -7.20
C LYS A 605 -25.26 11.14 -5.79
N PRO A 606 -26.43 10.92 -5.19
CA PRO A 606 -26.53 10.36 -3.85
C PRO A 606 -25.83 9.00 -3.68
N GLU A 607 -25.84 8.19 -4.74
CA GLU A 607 -25.26 6.86 -4.79
C GLU A 607 -23.74 6.84 -5.10
N GLU A 608 -23.13 7.98 -5.40
CA GLU A 608 -21.72 8.09 -5.78
C GLU A 608 -20.80 7.42 -4.76
N ARG A 609 -21.02 7.74 -3.48
CA ARG A 609 -20.18 7.25 -2.39
C ARG A 609 -20.19 5.73 -2.30
N ILE A 610 -21.38 5.14 -2.30
CA ILE A 610 -21.52 3.70 -2.13
C ILE A 610 -21.00 2.92 -3.35
N LEU A 611 -21.29 3.40 -4.55
CA LEU A 611 -20.81 2.75 -5.77
C LEU A 611 -19.31 2.89 -5.93
N SER A 612 -18.71 4.03 -5.58
CA SER A 612 -17.26 4.23 -5.59
C SER A 612 -16.54 3.30 -4.60
N PHE A 613 -17.07 3.16 -3.38
CA PHE A 613 -16.55 2.22 -2.39
C PHE A 613 -16.63 0.75 -2.87
N LEU A 614 -17.74 0.35 -3.45
CA LEU A 614 -17.91 -1.01 -3.99
C LEU A 614 -17.03 -1.26 -5.22
N MET A 615 -16.86 -0.25 -6.09
CA MET A 615 -15.91 -0.32 -7.20
C MET A 615 -14.49 -0.57 -6.68
N LEU A 616 -14.05 0.21 -5.70
CA LEU A 616 -12.72 0.04 -5.10
C LEU A 616 -12.54 -1.38 -4.52
N ARG A 617 -13.54 -1.91 -3.82
CA ARG A 617 -13.53 -3.29 -3.29
C ARG A 617 -13.52 -4.37 -4.38
N SER A 618 -14.00 -4.08 -5.57
CA SER A 618 -13.96 -5.02 -6.70
C SER A 618 -12.58 -5.13 -7.32
N LEU A 619 -11.71 -4.13 -7.14
CA LEU A 619 -10.34 -4.10 -7.62
C LEU A 619 -9.42 -4.98 -6.77
N LYS A 620 -8.26 -5.33 -7.30
CA LYS A 620 -7.15 -5.89 -6.53
C LYS A 620 -6.39 -4.77 -5.82
N GLN A 621 -5.66 -5.13 -4.79
CA GLN A 621 -4.71 -4.20 -4.16
C GLN A 621 -3.44 -4.10 -5.02
N ALA A 622 -2.88 -2.89 -5.15
CA ALA A 622 -1.58 -2.69 -5.76
C ALA A 622 -0.47 -3.30 -4.87
N ARG A 623 0.63 -3.76 -5.49
CA ARG A 623 1.77 -4.35 -4.79
C ARG A 623 3.07 -4.11 -5.55
N TYR A 624 4.19 -4.35 -4.92
CA TYR A 624 5.48 -4.36 -5.58
C TYR A 624 5.74 -5.70 -6.27
N SER A 625 6.50 -5.66 -7.35
CA SER A 625 6.93 -6.85 -8.11
C SER A 625 8.16 -6.53 -8.95
N GLU A 626 9.01 -7.52 -9.15
CA GLU A 626 10.12 -7.49 -10.12
C GLU A 626 9.64 -7.65 -11.57
N GLU A 627 8.41 -8.14 -11.77
CA GLU A 627 7.78 -8.27 -13.07
C GLU A 627 6.85 -7.09 -13.36
N ASN A 628 7.04 -6.43 -14.50
CA ASN A 628 6.09 -5.42 -14.97
C ASN A 628 4.78 -6.08 -15.44
N ARG A 629 3.68 -5.84 -14.72
CA ARG A 629 2.32 -6.27 -15.10
C ARG A 629 1.38 -5.09 -15.38
N GLY A 630 1.94 -3.89 -15.46
CA GLY A 630 1.21 -2.64 -15.61
C GLY A 630 0.43 -2.23 -14.35
N HIS A 631 -0.20 -1.07 -14.42
CA HIS A 631 -0.99 -0.52 -13.32
C HIS A 631 -2.43 -0.24 -13.78
N PHE A 632 -3.36 -1.16 -13.48
CA PHE A 632 -4.74 -1.12 -13.98
C PHE A 632 -5.47 0.19 -13.66
N ALA A 633 -5.47 0.64 -12.39
CA ALA A 633 -6.20 1.85 -12.01
C ALA A 633 -5.66 3.12 -12.70
N LEU A 634 -4.34 3.23 -12.89
CA LEU A 634 -3.71 4.35 -13.60
C LEU A 634 -3.80 4.20 -15.13
N ALA A 635 -4.27 3.06 -15.64
CA ALA A 635 -4.20 2.69 -17.05
C ALA A 635 -2.78 2.82 -17.62
N ALA A 636 -1.74 2.62 -16.79
CA ALA A 636 -0.34 2.70 -17.18
C ALA A 636 0.21 1.33 -17.58
N THR A 637 1.01 1.29 -18.64
CA THR A 637 1.67 0.06 -19.13
C THR A 637 2.85 -0.33 -18.27
N THR A 638 3.53 0.65 -17.66
CA THR A 638 4.62 0.48 -16.71
C THR A 638 4.53 1.57 -15.65
N TYR A 639 4.88 1.24 -14.42
CA TYR A 639 4.85 2.18 -13.31
C TYR A 639 5.76 1.70 -12.19
N THR A 640 6.52 2.61 -11.60
CA THR A 640 7.33 2.35 -10.41
C THR A 640 7.11 3.44 -9.35
N HIS A 641 7.60 3.22 -8.16
CA HIS A 641 7.75 4.27 -7.16
C HIS A 641 9.20 4.75 -7.11
N PHE A 642 9.39 6.05 -7.26
CA PHE A 642 10.68 6.72 -7.28
C PHE A 642 10.71 7.96 -6.38
N THR A 643 9.53 8.53 -6.08
CA THR A 643 9.38 9.89 -5.58
C THR A 643 9.40 10.05 -4.06
N SER A 644 9.57 8.96 -3.26
CA SER A 644 9.57 9.07 -1.79
C SER A 644 10.54 8.10 -1.09
N PRO A 645 11.85 8.21 -1.32
CA PRO A 645 12.85 7.29 -0.76
C PRO A 645 13.10 7.49 0.76
N ILE A 646 12.71 8.62 1.36
CA ILE A 646 12.82 8.84 2.81
C ILE A 646 11.87 7.90 3.57
N ARG A 647 10.69 7.62 2.98
CA ARG A 647 9.61 6.88 3.65
C ARG A 647 9.23 5.55 3.00
N ARG A 648 9.79 5.19 1.84
CA ARG A 648 9.51 3.90 1.17
C ARG A 648 10.80 3.22 0.71
N TYR A 649 11.06 2.04 1.20
CA TYR A 649 12.25 1.27 0.84
C TYR A 649 12.35 0.89 -0.66
N PRO A 650 11.26 0.53 -1.36
CA PRO A 650 11.32 0.27 -2.81
C PRO A 650 11.82 1.46 -3.64
N ASP A 651 11.47 2.69 -3.24
CA ASP A 651 11.96 3.91 -3.90
C ASP A 651 13.48 4.04 -3.74
N LEU A 652 14.02 3.75 -2.54
CA LEU A 652 15.46 3.72 -2.29
C LEU A 652 16.17 2.68 -3.18
N ILE A 653 15.57 1.51 -3.36
CA ILE A 653 16.10 0.47 -4.26
C ILE A 653 16.11 0.94 -5.72
N VAL A 654 15.02 1.58 -6.18
CA VAL A 654 14.95 2.16 -7.53
C VAL A 654 16.02 3.25 -7.72
N HIS A 655 16.26 4.11 -6.70
CA HIS A 655 17.33 5.10 -6.70
C HIS A 655 18.71 4.47 -6.88
N ARG A 656 19.02 3.39 -6.14
CA ARG A 656 20.30 2.68 -6.24
C ARG A 656 20.52 2.12 -7.64
N ILE A 657 19.51 1.43 -8.18
CA ILE A 657 19.56 0.88 -9.54
C ILE A 657 19.78 2.00 -10.57
N LEU A 658 19.05 3.10 -10.41
CA LEU A 658 19.12 4.23 -11.31
C LEU A 658 20.50 4.90 -11.30
N LYS A 659 21.08 5.14 -10.11
CA LYS A 659 22.44 5.71 -9.94
C LYS A 659 23.51 4.87 -10.62
N GLU A 660 23.46 3.55 -10.47
CA GLU A 660 24.40 2.63 -11.13
C GLU A 660 24.29 2.74 -12.66
N VAL A 661 23.06 2.70 -13.18
CA VAL A 661 22.82 2.82 -14.63
C VAL A 661 23.26 4.18 -15.21
N LEU A 662 23.14 5.25 -14.45
CA LEU A 662 23.60 6.58 -14.83
C LEU A 662 25.12 6.65 -14.87
N ARG A 663 25.83 6.09 -13.89
CA ARG A 663 27.29 6.00 -13.83
C ARG A 663 27.87 5.18 -14.96
N ASP A 664 27.33 3.97 -15.22
CA ASP A 664 27.73 3.12 -16.33
C ASP A 664 27.58 3.81 -17.69
N SER A 665 26.58 4.68 -17.82
CA SER A 665 26.32 5.44 -19.03
C SER A 665 27.33 6.58 -19.21
N ALA A 666 27.76 7.24 -18.13
CA ALA A 666 28.75 8.29 -18.12
C ALA A 666 30.16 7.75 -18.45
N GLU A 667 30.56 6.64 -17.82
CA GLU A 667 31.87 6.01 -18.09
C GLU A 667 32.01 5.52 -19.52
N LYS A 668 30.94 5.05 -20.15
CA LYS A 668 30.95 4.67 -21.56
C LYS A 668 31.11 5.87 -22.52
N MET A 669 30.59 7.03 -22.15
CA MET A 669 30.75 8.26 -22.94
C MET A 669 32.18 8.83 -22.81
N ASP A 670 32.80 8.76 -21.65
CA ASP A 670 34.18 9.22 -21.43
C ASP A 670 35.24 8.26 -22.05
N GLY A 671 34.89 6.98 -22.23
CA GLY A 671 35.76 5.95 -22.83
C GLY A 671 35.82 5.96 -24.38
N GLU A 672 34.92 6.66 -25.06
CA GLU A 672 34.84 6.78 -26.51
C GLU A 672 35.56 8.03 -27.11
N VAL A 673 36.49 8.66 -26.38
CA VAL A 673 37.34 9.67 -26.97
C VAL A 673 38.37 8.96 -27.88
N PRO A 674 38.29 9.07 -29.20
CA PRO A 674 39.30 8.46 -30.07
C PRO A 674 40.62 9.20 -29.83
N VAL A 675 41.64 8.44 -29.43
CA VAL A 675 43.03 8.90 -29.52
C VAL A 675 43.34 9.12 -31.01
N GLY A 676 42.98 10.28 -31.53
CA GLY A 676 43.31 10.74 -32.88
C GLY A 676 44.64 11.45 -32.85
N THR A 677 45.60 10.82 -33.48
CA THR A 677 46.92 11.32 -33.81
C THR A 677 46.91 12.78 -34.28
N SER A 678 47.74 13.58 -33.60
CA SER A 678 48.15 14.91 -33.99
C SER A 678 48.68 14.96 -35.43
N GLN A 679 47.98 15.58 -36.33
CA GLN A 679 48.55 16.26 -37.51
C GLN A 679 47.70 17.51 -37.77
N SER A 680 48.30 18.66 -37.50
CA SER A 680 47.82 19.96 -37.91
C SER A 680 47.91 20.13 -39.43
N PRO A 681 46.92 20.68 -40.07
CA PRO A 681 47.12 21.46 -41.24
C PRO A 681 46.81 22.95 -40.99
N HIS A 682 47.83 23.79 -41.34
CA HIS A 682 47.64 25.21 -41.59
C HIS A 682 46.52 25.42 -42.61
N ILE A 683 45.59 26.33 -42.28
CA ILE A 683 44.78 26.96 -43.35
C ILE A 683 44.73 28.46 -43.08
N ASP A 684 45.09 29.15 -44.15
CA ASP A 684 45.15 30.58 -44.32
C ASP A 684 43.77 31.28 -44.23
N HIS A 685 43.81 32.49 -43.69
CA HIS A 685 42.75 33.48 -43.75
C HIS A 685 42.49 33.90 -45.21
N HIS A 686 41.26 33.85 -45.69
CA HIS A 686 40.72 34.81 -46.67
C HIS A 686 39.30 35.19 -46.34
N SER A 687 39.15 36.44 -45.99
CA SER A 687 37.93 37.26 -45.91
C SER A 687 37.17 37.28 -47.22
N ASN A 688 35.87 37.14 -47.22
CA ASN A 688 34.99 37.87 -48.13
C ASN A 688 33.60 38.15 -47.49
N ILE A 689 33.40 39.45 -47.40
CA ILE A 689 32.15 40.13 -47.07
C ILE A 689 31.28 40.15 -48.31
N CYS A 690 29.99 39.86 -48.20
CA CYS A 690 28.94 40.47 -49.02
C CYS A 690 27.59 40.45 -48.39
N HIS A 691 27.09 41.61 -48.00
CA HIS A 691 25.72 41.99 -47.82
C HIS A 691 25.18 42.61 -49.14
N PRO A 692 23.94 43.09 -49.19
CA PRO A 692 22.62 42.44 -49.35
C PRO A 692 21.87 42.98 -50.55
N GLU A 693 20.68 42.45 -50.90
CA GLU A 693 19.71 43.30 -51.59
C GLU A 693 18.25 42.89 -51.33
N ARG A 694 17.42 43.90 -51.14
CA ARG A 694 15.96 43.98 -51.02
C ARG A 694 15.28 43.87 -52.38
N SER A 695 14.02 43.36 -52.36
CA SER A 695 12.89 43.96 -53.13
C SER A 695 11.58 43.38 -52.60
N GLU A 696 10.76 44.09 -51.90
CA GLU A 696 9.58 44.87 -52.29
C GLU A 696 8.54 44.10 -53.15
N GLY A 697 7.38 43.91 -52.51
CA GLY A 697 6.14 44.52 -53.02
C GLY A 697 5.03 43.52 -53.37
N SER A 698 3.97 43.46 -52.70
CA SER A 698 2.67 43.94 -53.16
C SER A 698 1.50 43.35 -52.41
N ALA A 699 0.72 44.30 -51.93
CA ALA A 699 -0.57 44.11 -51.27
C ALA A 699 -1.68 43.65 -52.22
N PHE A 700 -2.66 42.98 -51.71
CA PHE A 700 -4.08 43.31 -51.90
C PHE A 700 -5.00 42.63 -50.92
N ARG A 701 -5.82 43.42 -50.25
CA ARG A 701 -7.03 43.09 -49.48
C ARG A 701 -8.25 43.31 -50.40
N PRO A 702 -9.50 43.23 -49.92
CA PRO A 702 -10.35 42.16 -49.35
C PRO A 702 -11.68 42.07 -50.11
N HIS A 703 -12.56 41.16 -49.78
CA HIS A 703 -14.02 41.43 -49.74
C HIS A 703 -14.82 40.43 -48.93
N LYS A 704 -15.82 41.00 -48.33
CA LYS A 704 -16.85 40.59 -47.38
C LYS A 704 -18.05 39.92 -48.06
N GLU A 705 -18.92 39.40 -47.19
CA GLU A 705 -20.40 39.30 -47.22
C GLU A 705 -20.93 38.02 -47.90
N ASP A 706 -21.98 37.39 -47.51
CA ASP A 706 -23.03 37.47 -46.47
C ASP A 706 -23.97 36.28 -46.64
N ARG A 707 -24.61 35.84 -45.53
CA ARG A 707 -26.01 35.45 -45.34
C ARG A 707 -26.66 34.17 -45.86
N GLU A 708 -27.34 33.53 -44.87
CA GLU A 708 -28.67 32.89 -44.83
C GLU A 708 -28.83 31.57 -45.60
N GLY A 709 -29.38 30.52 -45.07
CA GLY A 709 -30.51 30.25 -44.18
C GLY A 709 -31.27 29.08 -44.75
N HIS A 710 -32.00 28.33 -43.90
CA HIS A 710 -33.12 27.40 -44.17
C HIS A 710 -32.81 25.97 -44.62
N ASP A 711 -33.01 25.00 -43.74
CA ASP A 711 -34.20 24.22 -43.35
C ASP A 711 -34.73 23.16 -44.36
N PHE A 712 -35.15 22.01 -43.80
CA PHE A 712 -36.09 20.98 -44.28
C PHE A 712 -35.58 19.67 -44.93
N SER A 713 -35.62 18.63 -44.05
CA SER A 713 -36.40 17.39 -44.15
C SER A 713 -36.15 16.33 -45.23
N ARG A 714 -36.07 15.12 -44.66
CA ARG A 714 -36.60 13.81 -45.14
C ARG A 714 -36.33 13.27 -46.53
N ALA A 715 -35.75 12.13 -46.58
CA ALA A 715 -36.32 10.83 -46.97
C ALA A 715 -35.32 9.90 -47.68
N ASP A 716 -35.30 8.71 -47.21
CA ASP A 716 -35.16 7.40 -47.81
C ASP A 716 -34.39 7.14 -49.10
N SER A 717 -33.58 6.13 -48.99
CA SER A 717 -33.43 4.92 -49.80
C SER A 717 -32.15 4.68 -50.58
N ARG A 718 -31.52 3.58 -50.22
CA ARG A 718 -30.84 2.58 -51.06
C ARG A 718 -29.94 3.04 -52.22
N THR A 719 -28.69 2.77 -52.20
CA THR A 719 -27.93 1.66 -52.85
C THR A 719 -26.50 2.04 -53.25
N LYS A 720 -25.62 1.07 -52.98
CA LYS A 720 -24.40 0.66 -53.70
C LYS A 720 -23.14 1.56 -53.80
N ASN A 721 -22.08 1.00 -53.20
CA ASN A 721 -20.71 0.97 -53.65
C ASN A 721 -20.14 2.08 -54.51
N ALA A 722 -19.20 2.85 -53.93
CA ALA A 722 -17.96 3.25 -54.59
C ALA A 722 -16.98 3.70 -53.50
N GLY A 723 -15.73 3.23 -53.60
CA GLY A 723 -14.66 3.56 -52.70
C GLY A 723 -14.37 5.05 -52.62
N ALA A 724 -14.30 5.56 -51.40
CA ALA A 724 -13.73 6.88 -51.12
C ALA A 724 -12.56 6.69 -50.17
N SER A 725 -11.37 7.10 -50.66
CA SER A 725 -10.13 7.23 -49.90
C SER A 725 -10.38 8.12 -48.68
N VAL A 726 -10.07 7.57 -47.51
CA VAL A 726 -10.02 8.29 -46.25
C VAL A 726 -8.75 9.14 -46.22
N PRO A 727 -8.80 10.43 -45.83
CA PRO A 727 -7.61 11.25 -45.68
C PRO A 727 -6.71 10.69 -44.58
N GLU A 728 -5.44 10.56 -44.85
CA GLU A 728 -4.38 10.19 -43.94
C GLU A 728 -4.37 11.16 -42.74
N GLY A 729 -4.60 10.64 -41.54
CA GLY A 729 -4.35 11.37 -40.31
C GLY A 729 -2.85 11.58 -40.05
N PRO A 730 -2.45 12.48 -39.16
CA PRO A 730 -1.05 12.78 -38.88
C PRO A 730 -0.29 11.52 -38.48
N PRO A 731 1.02 11.42 -38.80
CA PRO A 731 1.82 10.23 -38.55
C PRO A 731 1.81 9.87 -37.06
N PRO A 732 1.68 8.58 -36.74
CA PRO A 732 1.72 8.14 -35.35
C PRO A 732 3.08 8.45 -34.74
N SER A 733 3.07 8.88 -33.46
CA SER A 733 4.27 9.15 -32.67
C SER A 733 5.23 7.94 -32.71
N PRO A 734 6.55 8.15 -32.53
CA PRO A 734 7.54 7.05 -32.52
C PRO A 734 7.21 5.88 -31.59
N TRP A 735 6.31 6.09 -30.62
CA TRP A 735 5.88 5.13 -29.61
C TRP A 735 4.75 4.21 -30.05
N SER A 736 4.09 4.45 -31.20
CA SER A 736 2.93 3.68 -31.66
C SER A 736 3.27 2.53 -32.62
N LYS A 737 4.52 2.35 -33.02
CA LYS A 737 4.93 1.37 -34.05
C LYS A 737 5.54 0.08 -33.45
N ARG A 738 4.94 -0.51 -32.41
CA ARG A 738 5.17 -1.95 -32.10
C ARG A 738 3.95 -2.51 -31.36
N ARG A 739 2.87 -2.75 -32.09
CA ARG A 739 1.87 -3.76 -31.70
C ARG A 739 2.15 -5.02 -32.53
N ASP A 740 3.16 -5.77 -32.15
CA ASP A 740 3.30 -7.15 -32.58
C ASP A 740 2.29 -8.02 -31.80
N ARG A 741 1.39 -8.66 -32.54
CA ARG A 741 0.30 -9.52 -32.04
C ARG A 741 0.78 -10.90 -31.52
N ASN A 742 2.06 -11.06 -31.20
CA ASN A 742 2.66 -12.31 -30.72
C ASN A 742 3.57 -12.13 -29.50
N ALA A 743 3.23 -11.23 -28.58
CA ALA A 743 3.97 -11.07 -27.31
C ALA A 743 3.35 -11.93 -26.18
N HIS A 744 3.12 -13.21 -26.45
CA HIS A 744 3.06 -14.21 -25.40
C HIS A 744 4.15 -15.24 -25.70
N GLN A 745 5.11 -15.32 -24.79
CA GLN A 745 6.26 -16.23 -24.77
C GLN A 745 7.53 -15.64 -25.40
N HIS A 746 8.25 -14.93 -24.58
CA HIS A 746 9.70 -14.93 -24.31
C HIS A 746 9.95 -13.65 -23.50
N ALA A 747 9.91 -13.77 -22.16
CA ALA A 747 10.57 -12.81 -21.31
C ALA A 747 12.07 -12.86 -21.66
N LEU A 748 12.53 -11.87 -22.40
CA LEU A 748 13.96 -11.69 -22.67
C LEU A 748 14.63 -11.44 -21.32
N GLU A 749 15.64 -12.22 -20.99
CA GLU A 749 16.42 -12.03 -19.77
C GLU A 749 16.92 -10.59 -19.67
N PRO A 750 16.81 -9.96 -18.49
CA PRO A 750 17.30 -8.60 -18.26
C PRO A 750 18.81 -8.54 -18.50
N LEU A 751 19.24 -7.51 -19.23
CA LEU A 751 20.66 -7.21 -19.47
C LEU A 751 21.20 -6.42 -18.27
N GLY A 752 21.63 -7.13 -17.22
CA GLY A 752 22.35 -6.55 -16.10
C GLY A 752 21.47 -5.70 -15.15
N SER A 753 21.53 -6.00 -13.89
CA SER A 753 21.03 -5.15 -12.78
C SER A 753 22.05 -5.28 -11.66
N PRO A 754 22.30 -4.22 -10.87
CA PRO A 754 23.17 -4.31 -9.70
C PRO A 754 22.58 -5.26 -8.62
N ILE A 755 21.27 -5.55 -8.72
CA ILE A 755 20.53 -6.42 -7.79
C ILE A 755 19.95 -7.60 -8.58
N THR A 756 20.08 -8.81 -8.05
CA THR A 756 19.57 -10.02 -8.72
C THR A 756 18.03 -10.07 -8.72
N LEU A 757 17.43 -10.75 -9.71
CA LEU A 757 15.98 -10.93 -9.78
C LEU A 757 15.41 -11.61 -8.52
N GLU A 758 16.13 -12.58 -7.96
CA GLU A 758 15.72 -13.28 -6.73
C GLU A 758 15.68 -12.32 -5.53
N GLU A 759 16.68 -11.44 -5.43
CA GLU A 759 16.73 -10.41 -4.39
C GLU A 759 15.64 -9.35 -4.59
N LEU A 760 15.38 -8.89 -5.82
CA LEU A 760 14.28 -7.98 -6.13
C LEU A 760 12.92 -8.59 -5.81
N HIS A 761 12.73 -9.89 -6.08
CA HIS A 761 11.52 -10.62 -5.71
C HIS A 761 11.31 -10.59 -4.18
N THR A 762 12.37 -10.90 -3.43
CA THR A 762 12.34 -10.89 -1.95
C THR A 762 11.99 -9.50 -1.41
N ILE A 763 12.67 -8.45 -1.91
CA ILE A 763 12.39 -7.06 -1.52
C ILE A 763 10.95 -6.65 -1.87
N ALA A 764 10.44 -7.07 -3.04
CA ALA A 764 9.07 -6.76 -3.45
C ALA A 764 8.03 -7.39 -2.50
N GLU A 765 8.24 -8.64 -2.09
CA GLU A 765 7.37 -9.30 -1.13
C GLU A 765 7.43 -8.68 0.27
N GLU A 766 8.63 -8.45 0.80
CA GLU A 766 8.87 -7.82 2.10
C GLU A 766 8.25 -6.42 2.17
N SER A 767 8.50 -5.58 1.15
CA SER A 767 7.94 -4.22 1.08
C SER A 767 6.41 -4.22 0.97
N SER A 768 5.83 -5.13 0.17
CA SER A 768 4.37 -5.26 0.08
C SER A 768 3.73 -5.76 1.39
N GLN A 769 4.45 -6.55 2.18
CA GLN A 769 4.00 -6.98 3.50
C GLN A 769 4.10 -5.84 4.52
N ALA A 770 5.21 -5.08 4.50
CA ALA A 770 5.41 -3.93 5.37
C ALA A 770 4.33 -2.85 5.12
N GLU A 771 4.03 -2.55 3.86
CA GLU A 771 2.96 -1.61 3.48
C GLU A 771 1.59 -2.06 4.02
N ARG A 772 1.21 -3.32 3.81
CA ARG A 772 -0.07 -3.85 4.36
C ARG A 772 -0.13 -3.78 5.88
N ARG A 773 0.99 -4.08 6.55
CA ARG A 773 1.10 -3.99 8.01
C ARG A 773 0.93 -2.55 8.51
N ALA A 774 1.52 -1.58 7.81
CA ALA A 774 1.36 -0.16 8.08
C ALA A 774 -0.10 0.28 7.91
N ASP A 775 -0.72 -0.04 6.75
CA ASP A 775 -2.13 0.27 6.48
C ASP A 775 -3.09 -0.33 7.52
N GLU A 776 -2.83 -1.57 7.97
CA GLU A 776 -3.64 -2.24 8.99
C GLU A 776 -3.48 -1.57 10.36
N ALA A 777 -2.28 -1.11 10.71
CA ALA A 777 -2.01 -0.42 11.97
C ALA A 777 -2.67 0.96 12.00
N GLU A 778 -2.51 1.76 10.95
CA GLU A 778 -3.12 3.09 10.80
C GLU A 778 -4.65 3.00 10.85
N ARG A 779 -5.23 2.10 10.05
CA ARG A 779 -6.68 1.86 10.06
C ARG A 779 -7.18 1.35 11.40
N GLY A 780 -6.46 0.41 12.03
CA GLY A 780 -6.82 -0.14 13.33
C GLY A 780 -6.87 0.93 14.42
N LEU A 781 -5.93 1.88 14.41
CA LEU A 781 -5.96 3.03 15.33
C LEU A 781 -7.14 3.95 15.04
N MET A 782 -7.41 4.25 13.75
CA MET A 782 -8.54 5.10 13.37
C MET A 782 -9.87 4.49 13.84
N GLU A 783 -10.07 3.19 13.65
CA GLU A 783 -11.26 2.49 14.11
C GLU A 783 -11.36 2.52 15.65
N TRP A 784 -10.24 2.33 16.36
CA TRP A 784 -10.18 2.45 17.82
C TRP A 784 -10.57 3.86 18.30
N LYS A 785 -9.97 4.89 17.72
CA LYS A 785 -10.29 6.28 18.11
C LYS A 785 -11.74 6.65 17.80
N LYS A 786 -12.28 6.22 16.66
CA LYS A 786 -13.71 6.40 16.33
C LYS A 786 -14.62 5.71 17.35
N MET A 787 -14.28 4.51 17.77
CA MET A 787 -15.05 3.79 18.80
C MET A 787 -15.04 4.55 20.13
N LYS A 788 -13.87 4.97 20.63
CA LYS A 788 -13.73 5.78 21.84
C LYS A 788 -14.48 7.12 21.78
N PHE A 789 -14.50 7.75 20.61
CA PHE A 789 -15.27 8.95 20.36
C PHE A 789 -16.78 8.70 20.45
N MET A 790 -17.25 7.56 19.97
CA MET A 790 -18.65 7.19 19.99
C MET A 790 -19.13 6.71 21.37
N GLU A 791 -18.25 6.20 22.24
CA GLU A 791 -18.60 5.80 23.61
C GLU A 791 -19.27 6.92 24.40
N ARG A 792 -18.86 8.18 24.16
CA ARG A 792 -19.41 9.37 24.82
C ARG A 792 -20.73 9.84 24.20
N ARG A 793 -21.15 9.21 23.09
CA ARG A 793 -22.34 9.58 22.30
C ARG A 793 -23.42 8.49 22.28
N ILE A 794 -23.36 7.55 23.22
CA ILE A 794 -24.41 6.55 23.39
C ILE A 794 -25.71 7.28 23.74
N GLY A 795 -26.78 6.98 23.00
CA GLY A 795 -28.09 7.65 23.13
C GLY A 795 -28.28 8.87 22.20
N GLU A 796 -27.26 9.29 21.46
CA GLU A 796 -27.40 10.31 20.42
C GLU A 796 -27.86 9.70 19.08
N ASP A 797 -28.56 10.47 18.27
CA ASP A 797 -29.10 10.06 16.98
C ASP A 797 -28.41 10.78 15.81
N PHE A 798 -28.21 10.04 14.74
CA PHE A 798 -27.46 10.46 13.55
C PHE A 798 -28.13 10.01 12.26
N ASP A 799 -27.90 10.76 11.21
CA ASP A 799 -28.23 10.35 9.84
C ASP A 799 -27.16 9.37 9.31
N GLY A 800 -27.62 8.28 8.73
CA GLY A 800 -26.74 7.23 8.22
C GLY A 800 -27.15 6.70 6.87
N LEU A 801 -26.20 6.04 6.22
CA LEU A 801 -26.36 5.37 4.93
C LEU A 801 -26.14 3.87 5.09
N ILE A 802 -27.03 3.04 4.59
CA ILE A 802 -26.88 1.58 4.59
C ILE A 802 -25.78 1.20 3.56
N ILE A 803 -24.65 0.70 4.06
CA ILE A 803 -23.46 0.33 3.26
C ILE A 803 -23.35 -1.17 2.99
N SER A 804 -24.07 -2.01 3.75
CA SER A 804 -24.09 -3.47 3.54
C SER A 804 -25.34 -4.08 4.18
N VAL A 805 -25.91 -5.09 3.52
CA VAL A 805 -27.07 -5.84 4.02
C VAL A 805 -26.72 -7.32 4.13
N THR A 806 -26.97 -7.93 5.28
CA THR A 806 -26.64 -9.32 5.60
C THR A 806 -27.82 -10.05 6.25
N LYS A 807 -27.73 -11.37 6.38
CA LYS A 807 -28.77 -12.18 7.01
C LYS A 807 -29.01 -11.89 8.50
N PHE A 808 -28.07 -11.25 9.18
CA PHE A 808 -28.17 -10.93 10.61
C PHE A 808 -28.45 -9.45 10.91
N GLY A 809 -28.49 -8.60 9.85
CA GLY A 809 -28.76 -7.17 9.97
C GLY A 809 -28.11 -6.38 8.84
N PHE A 810 -28.03 -5.08 9.00
CA PHE A 810 -27.38 -4.21 8.01
C PHE A 810 -26.41 -3.25 8.68
N PHE A 811 -25.34 -2.94 7.96
CA PHE A 811 -24.35 -1.96 8.39
C PHE A 811 -24.71 -0.57 7.90
N VAL A 812 -24.59 0.38 8.80
CA VAL A 812 -24.87 1.81 8.55
C VAL A 812 -23.60 2.58 8.81
N GLU A 813 -23.27 3.49 7.91
CA GLU A 813 -22.23 4.48 8.09
C GLU A 813 -22.86 5.83 8.38
N LEU A 814 -22.44 6.48 9.47
CA LEU A 814 -22.89 7.81 9.83
C LEU A 814 -22.37 8.84 8.83
N THR A 815 -23.26 9.65 8.28
CA THR A 815 -22.94 10.53 7.12
C THR A 815 -21.86 11.57 7.45
N ASP A 816 -21.92 12.15 8.65
CA ASP A 816 -21.03 13.25 9.06
C ASP A 816 -19.77 12.78 9.78
N LEU A 817 -19.81 11.60 10.41
CA LEU A 817 -18.72 11.10 11.25
C LEU A 817 -17.92 9.96 10.61
N PHE A 818 -18.38 9.40 9.47
CA PHE A 818 -17.71 8.27 8.80
C PHE A 818 -17.46 7.07 9.74
N VAL A 819 -18.41 6.84 10.66
CA VAL A 819 -18.37 5.75 11.62
C VAL A 819 -19.35 4.67 11.19
N GLU A 820 -18.86 3.44 11.08
CA GLU A 820 -19.68 2.28 10.73
C GLU A 820 -20.21 1.57 11.97
N GLY A 821 -21.46 1.10 11.92
CA GLY A 821 -22.04 0.28 12.95
C GLY A 821 -23.11 -0.67 12.42
N LEU A 822 -23.45 -1.69 13.21
CA LEU A 822 -24.42 -2.72 12.85
C LEU A 822 -25.78 -2.37 13.44
N VAL A 823 -26.83 -2.44 12.62
CA VAL A 823 -28.21 -2.58 13.05
C VAL A 823 -28.58 -4.06 13.00
N PRO A 824 -28.64 -4.77 14.13
CA PRO A 824 -29.01 -6.18 14.14
C PRO A 824 -30.49 -6.38 13.75
N LEU A 825 -30.79 -7.47 13.02
CA LEU A 825 -32.16 -7.76 12.56
C LEU A 825 -33.16 -7.91 13.73
N ASN A 826 -32.71 -8.42 14.88
CA ASN A 826 -33.51 -8.60 16.07
C ASN A 826 -33.87 -7.30 16.82
N THR A 827 -33.23 -6.18 16.51
CA THR A 827 -33.57 -4.86 17.08
C THR A 827 -34.71 -4.17 16.33
N LEU A 828 -35.07 -4.66 15.14
CA LEU A 828 -36.20 -4.18 14.37
C LEU A 828 -37.49 -4.83 14.90
N THR A 829 -38.21 -4.15 15.81
CA THR A 829 -39.33 -4.71 16.56
C THR A 829 -40.71 -4.41 15.95
N ASP A 830 -40.76 -3.54 14.96
CA ASP A 830 -42.00 -3.08 14.30
C ASP A 830 -42.62 -4.14 13.36
N ASP A 831 -41.81 -5.08 12.88
CA ASP A 831 -42.26 -6.18 12.00
C ASP A 831 -41.34 -7.40 12.12
N ARG A 832 -41.72 -8.51 11.49
CA ARG A 832 -40.82 -9.65 11.27
C ARG A 832 -40.12 -9.50 9.94
N TYR A 833 -38.82 -9.27 9.99
CA TYR A 833 -37.99 -9.02 8.85
C TYR A 833 -37.31 -10.30 8.33
N THR A 834 -37.19 -10.43 7.02
CA THR A 834 -36.51 -11.54 6.35
C THR A 834 -35.51 -11.01 5.35
N TYR A 835 -34.30 -11.59 5.37
CA TYR A 835 -33.27 -11.30 4.39
C TYR A 835 -33.50 -12.07 3.10
N HIS A 836 -33.48 -11.37 1.96
CA HIS A 836 -33.59 -11.88 0.61
C HIS A 836 -32.20 -11.83 -0.05
N GLU A 837 -31.61 -12.99 -0.28
CA GLU A 837 -30.22 -13.12 -0.79
C GLU A 837 -30.11 -12.62 -2.23
N ASP A 838 -31.10 -12.91 -3.08
CA ASP A 838 -31.10 -12.52 -4.50
C ASP A 838 -31.14 -11.00 -4.72
N THR A 839 -31.90 -10.28 -3.89
CA THR A 839 -32.05 -8.81 -3.96
C THR A 839 -31.16 -8.09 -2.96
N ARG A 840 -30.52 -8.80 -2.04
CA ARG A 840 -29.73 -8.25 -0.90
C ARG A 840 -30.51 -7.21 -0.11
N GLN A 841 -31.76 -7.52 0.21
CA GLN A 841 -32.69 -6.65 0.91
C GLN A 841 -33.23 -7.35 2.17
N ILE A 842 -33.54 -6.56 3.17
CA ILE A 842 -34.31 -6.99 4.34
C ILE A 842 -35.71 -6.44 4.21
N ILE A 843 -36.72 -7.33 4.17
CA ILE A 843 -38.12 -6.98 3.89
C ILE A 843 -38.99 -7.40 5.07
N GLY A 844 -39.80 -6.48 5.58
CA GLY A 844 -40.83 -6.73 6.60
C GLY A 844 -42.00 -7.53 6.02
N GLN A 845 -42.43 -8.54 6.74
CA GLN A 845 -43.50 -9.45 6.29
C GLN A 845 -44.87 -8.77 6.21
N ARG A 846 -45.18 -7.93 7.17
CA ARG A 846 -46.49 -7.25 7.30
C ARG A 846 -46.45 -5.86 6.68
N THR A 847 -45.46 -5.04 7.07
CA THR A 847 -45.37 -3.63 6.67
C THR A 847 -44.82 -3.45 5.27
N ARG A 848 -44.18 -4.47 4.72
CA ARG A 848 -43.44 -4.39 3.45
C ARG A 848 -42.31 -3.34 3.44
N LYS A 849 -41.95 -2.82 4.62
CA LYS A 849 -40.84 -1.90 4.78
C LYS A 849 -39.56 -2.62 4.34
N THR A 850 -38.77 -1.96 3.51
CA THR A 850 -37.56 -2.56 2.91
C THR A 850 -36.34 -1.76 3.35
N TYR A 851 -35.29 -2.46 3.69
CA TYR A 851 -33.97 -1.89 3.92
C TYR A 851 -33.02 -2.43 2.84
N SER A 852 -32.53 -1.52 2.03
CA SER A 852 -31.67 -1.83 0.89
C SER A 852 -30.34 -1.10 1.01
N LEU A 853 -29.35 -1.60 0.29
CA LEU A 853 -28.08 -0.90 0.12
C LEU A 853 -28.33 0.51 -0.44
N GLY A 854 -27.75 1.55 0.16
CA GLY A 854 -27.89 2.94 -0.26
C GLY A 854 -29.08 3.69 0.36
N ASP A 855 -29.92 3.01 1.14
CA ASP A 855 -31.03 3.71 1.83
C ASP A 855 -30.48 4.59 2.96
N ARG A 856 -31.07 5.78 3.09
CA ARG A 856 -30.81 6.67 4.23
C ARG A 856 -31.68 6.27 5.42
N VAL A 857 -31.09 6.18 6.57
CA VAL A 857 -31.76 5.80 7.81
C VAL A 857 -31.31 6.73 8.94
N ARG A 858 -32.21 7.08 9.85
CA ARG A 858 -31.88 7.75 11.11
C ARG A 858 -31.65 6.70 12.17
N VAL A 859 -30.50 6.72 12.80
CA VAL A 859 -30.09 5.69 13.78
C VAL A 859 -29.64 6.33 15.09
N LEU A 860 -29.94 5.64 16.19
CA LEU A 860 -29.45 5.93 17.53
C LEU A 860 -28.24 5.07 17.82
N VAL A 861 -27.24 5.61 18.49
CA VAL A 861 -26.14 4.81 19.05
C VAL A 861 -26.68 4.04 20.26
N ASP A 862 -26.98 2.76 20.05
CA ASP A 862 -27.61 1.91 21.07
C ASP A 862 -26.57 1.38 22.07
N ARG A 863 -25.53 0.77 21.57
CA ARG A 863 -24.50 0.15 22.39
C ARG A 863 -23.16 0.07 21.67
N ILE A 864 -22.09 0.22 22.44
CA ILE A 864 -20.75 -0.07 22.00
C ILE A 864 -20.25 -1.29 22.77
N ASP A 865 -19.80 -2.31 22.03
CA ASP A 865 -19.15 -3.47 22.62
C ASP A 865 -17.63 -3.23 22.58
N PRO A 866 -17.01 -2.89 23.72
CA PRO A 866 -15.59 -2.60 23.76
C PRO A 866 -14.73 -3.85 23.51
N VAL A 867 -15.27 -5.05 23.77
CA VAL A 867 -14.58 -6.33 23.54
C VAL A 867 -14.63 -6.71 22.06
N GLU A 868 -15.81 -6.61 21.44
CA GLU A 868 -15.97 -6.91 20.00
C GLU A 868 -15.58 -5.73 19.09
N LYS A 869 -15.22 -4.57 19.64
CA LYS A 869 -14.95 -3.32 18.93
C LYS A 869 -16.03 -3.00 17.90
N LYS A 870 -17.28 -3.20 18.29
CA LYS A 870 -18.45 -3.04 17.43
C LYS A 870 -19.39 -1.99 17.98
N ILE A 871 -19.82 -1.10 17.10
CA ILE A 871 -20.86 -0.13 17.37
C ILE A 871 -22.18 -0.73 16.91
N GLN A 872 -23.15 -0.78 17.80
CA GLN A 872 -24.51 -1.20 17.50
C GLN A 872 -25.41 0.01 17.43
N PHE A 873 -26.17 0.08 16.35
CA PHE A 873 -27.18 1.11 16.13
C PHE A 873 -28.59 0.53 16.24
N ALA A 874 -29.56 1.39 16.61
CA ALA A 874 -30.97 1.11 16.52
C ALA A 874 -31.62 2.12 15.56
N VAL A 875 -32.54 1.65 14.69
CA VAL A 875 -33.26 2.53 13.77
C VAL A 875 -34.29 3.33 14.54
N LEU A 876 -34.31 4.64 14.36
CA LEU A 876 -35.36 5.51 14.84
C LEU A 876 -36.48 5.55 13.81
N GLU A 877 -37.71 5.26 14.24
CA GLU A 877 -38.89 5.41 13.39
C GLU A 877 -39.21 6.89 13.22
N GLU A 878 -39.37 7.33 11.99
CA GLU A 878 -39.98 8.63 11.72
C GLU A 878 -41.43 8.60 12.25
N GLN A 879 -41.72 9.37 13.31
CA GLN A 879 -43.09 9.59 13.70
C GLN A 879 -43.84 10.21 12.50
N PRO A 880 -44.97 9.64 12.06
CA PRO A 880 -45.73 10.23 10.98
C PRO A 880 -46.12 11.67 11.36
N LYS A 881 -45.71 12.64 10.54
CA LYS A 881 -46.13 14.05 10.73
C LYS A 881 -47.65 14.07 10.94
N PRO A 882 -48.16 14.71 11.99
CA PRO A 882 -49.60 14.76 12.24
C PRO A 882 -50.28 15.37 11.00
N SER A 883 -51.11 14.59 10.34
CA SER A 883 -51.91 15.03 9.18
C SER A 883 -52.66 16.26 9.58
N ALA A 884 -52.39 17.37 8.91
CA ALA A 884 -53.20 18.58 9.05
C ALA A 884 -54.66 18.23 8.68
N LYS A 885 -55.47 17.88 9.67
CA LYS A 885 -56.93 17.75 9.48
C LYS A 885 -57.44 19.10 9.01
N SER A 886 -57.80 19.15 7.75
CA SER A 886 -58.55 20.26 7.20
C SER A 886 -59.77 20.55 8.04
N ARG A 887 -59.76 21.65 8.76
CA ARG A 887 -61.00 22.25 9.26
C ARG A 887 -61.78 22.78 8.08
N ARG A 888 -62.65 21.96 7.53
CA ARG A 888 -63.81 22.48 6.78
C ARG A 888 -64.90 22.74 7.79
N LYS A 889 -65.25 24.00 7.92
CA LYS A 889 -66.59 24.51 8.16
C LYS A 889 -67.19 25.08 6.92
#